data_c210831392eb066622a8b634def819ac
#
_entry.id   c210831392eb066622a8b634def819ac
#
_cell.length_a   1.000
_cell.length_b   1.000
_cell.length_c   1.000
_cell.angle_alpha   90.00
_cell.angle_beta   90.00
_cell.angle_gamma   90.00
#
_symmetry.space_group_name_H-M   'P 1'
#
loop_
_entity.id
_entity.type
_entity.pdbx_description
1 polymer ?
#
loop_
_entity_poly.entity_id
_entity_poly.type
_entity_poly.pdbx_seq_one_letter_code
_entity_poly.pdbx_strand_id
1 'polypeptide(L)'
;MLNPINKTIELADGRTITIETGKLAKQADGAVTVRMGNTVLLATVCAAKDANPGVDFMPLQVEYKEKYSAFGRFPGGFTKREGKASDYEILTSRLVDRALRPLFPDNYHAEVYVNVILFSADGEDMPDALAGLAASAALAVSDIPFNGPISEVRVARVDGKFIINPTFSELDKADIDMMVAATIDNIMMVEGEMSEVQESDMLDAIKVAHKAIKVQCQAQLELSEACGKLVKREYCHEENDEELRKDVHDKCFAKAYAVATSGTDKHQRFDAFQAIIEEYKANFSEEELEAKAEMIGRYYHDVEKEAMRRAILDEGKRLDGRKTTEIRPIWIETDYLPGPHGSAVFTRGETQSLTTVTLGTKADEKMVDDVLNHSKERFLLHYNFPPFSTGEAKASRGVGRREVGHGNLAHRALKRMIPDGYPYVVRVISDILESNGSSSMATVCAGTLALRDAGVPMKKPVSGIAMGLISENKGQNYAILSDILGDEDHLGDMDFKVTGTADGITATQMDIKVDGLSYEILENALAQAREGRMHILGKIMEAQPETRAELKPHAPRIESMTIGKEFIGAVIGPGGKIIQGIQEKTGAVITIEEVDGVGKIEISGTNKDTIDAAIRAIKGIVAVPEIGEVYEGKISSIMPYGAFVEFMPGKDGLLHISEIDWKRLETVEQAGLKEGDTIQVKLVDIDAKTGKFKLSRKVLLPKPEGYEERPPRPERGPRPERGDRGPRQDRGDRNNRNDR
;
A
#
# COMPACT_ATOMS: atom_id res chain seq x y z
N MET A 1 -46.28 -2.82 13.47
CA MET A 1 -45.93 -1.55 12.85
C MET A 1 -44.41 -1.37 13.00
N LEU A 2 -43.76 -0.79 11.98
CA LEU A 2 -42.36 -0.36 12.10
C LEU A 2 -42.35 0.87 13.01
N ASN A 3 -41.48 0.88 14.00
CA ASN A 3 -41.30 2.01 14.92
C ASN A 3 -39.80 2.39 14.93
N PRO A 4 -39.27 3.04 13.87
CA PRO A 4 -37.87 3.40 13.82
C PRO A 4 -37.58 4.49 14.84
N ILE A 5 -36.44 4.34 15.51
CA ILE A 5 -35.84 5.33 16.40
C ILE A 5 -34.57 5.85 15.73
N ASN A 6 -34.36 7.14 15.74
CA ASN A 6 -33.15 7.73 15.14
C ASN A 6 -32.55 8.82 16.03
N LYS A 7 -31.26 9.03 15.83
CA LYS A 7 -30.48 10.15 16.40
C LYS A 7 -29.66 10.77 15.30
N THR A 8 -29.60 12.10 15.30
CA THR A 8 -28.80 12.87 14.35
C THR A 8 -27.69 13.60 15.12
N ILE A 9 -26.47 13.47 14.62
CA ILE A 9 -25.25 14.11 15.15
C ILE A 9 -24.85 15.17 14.13
N GLU A 10 -24.65 16.41 14.58
CA GLU A 10 -24.14 17.49 13.77
C GLU A 10 -22.63 17.59 13.94
N LEU A 11 -21.88 17.54 12.84
CA LEU A 11 -20.44 17.77 12.83
C LEU A 11 -20.12 19.27 12.83
N ALA A 12 -18.90 19.63 13.22
CA ALA A 12 -18.47 21.01 13.35
C ALA A 12 -18.53 21.82 12.03
N ASP A 13 -18.53 21.15 10.89
CA ASP A 13 -18.64 21.72 9.55
C ASP A 13 -20.09 21.78 9.01
N GLY A 14 -21.08 21.37 9.83
CA GLY A 14 -22.49 21.36 9.47
C GLY A 14 -22.97 20.08 8.75
N ARG A 15 -22.09 19.13 8.44
CA ARG A 15 -22.50 17.80 7.97
C ARG A 15 -23.18 17.05 9.11
N THR A 16 -24.04 16.08 8.77
CA THR A 16 -24.80 15.33 9.76
C THR A 16 -24.60 13.82 9.58
N ILE A 17 -24.52 13.11 10.71
CA ILE A 17 -24.55 11.65 10.77
C ILE A 17 -25.88 11.25 11.42
N THR A 18 -26.65 10.38 10.78
CA THR A 18 -27.90 9.84 11.34
C THR A 18 -27.76 8.36 11.61
N ILE A 19 -28.10 7.96 12.85
CA ILE A 19 -28.17 6.55 13.29
C ILE A 19 -29.63 6.18 13.44
N GLU A 20 -30.09 5.15 12.73
CA GLU A 20 -31.49 4.65 12.78
C GLU A 20 -31.49 3.17 13.19
N THR A 21 -32.40 2.78 14.09
CA THR A 21 -32.65 1.38 14.47
C THR A 21 -34.13 1.01 14.40
N GLY A 22 -34.47 -0.28 14.55
CA GLY A 22 -35.84 -0.79 14.60
C GLY A 22 -36.52 -1.00 13.26
N LYS A 23 -35.83 -0.76 12.12
CA LYS A 23 -36.38 -0.88 10.78
C LYS A 23 -35.90 -2.12 10.03
N LEU A 24 -34.59 -2.34 10.00
CA LEU A 24 -33.92 -3.42 9.27
C LEU A 24 -33.36 -4.49 10.21
N ALA A 25 -33.09 -5.68 9.70
CA ALA A 25 -32.37 -6.78 10.33
C ALA A 25 -32.87 -7.14 11.77
N LYS A 26 -34.17 -7.22 11.98
CA LYS A 26 -34.81 -7.40 13.31
C LYS A 26 -34.55 -8.73 14.00
N GLN A 27 -33.90 -9.69 13.33
CA GLN A 27 -33.52 -10.98 13.93
C GLN A 27 -32.13 -10.93 14.59
N ALA A 28 -31.34 -9.90 14.31
CA ALA A 28 -30.08 -9.66 15.00
C ALA A 28 -30.35 -9.14 16.42
N ASP A 29 -29.45 -9.39 17.37
CA ASP A 29 -29.54 -8.86 18.73
C ASP A 29 -29.51 -7.33 18.74
N GLY A 30 -28.72 -6.72 17.82
CA GLY A 30 -28.71 -5.29 17.55
C GLY A 30 -28.51 -5.01 16.06
N ALA A 31 -29.21 -4.00 15.56
CA ALA A 31 -29.06 -3.56 14.15
C ALA A 31 -29.29 -2.07 14.01
N VAL A 32 -28.41 -1.39 13.31
CA VAL A 32 -28.51 0.04 13.02
C VAL A 32 -28.13 0.34 11.58
N THR A 33 -28.71 1.39 11.00
CA THR A 33 -28.17 2.05 9.81
C THR A 33 -27.51 3.35 10.23
N VAL A 34 -26.30 3.60 9.70
CA VAL A 34 -25.58 4.87 9.87
C VAL A 34 -25.46 5.54 8.50
N ARG A 35 -25.85 6.80 8.45
CA ARG A 35 -25.87 7.58 7.22
C ARG A 35 -25.16 8.91 7.38
N MET A 36 -24.24 9.22 6.46
CA MET A 36 -23.67 10.54 6.25
C MET A 36 -23.75 10.86 4.75
N GLY A 37 -24.44 11.94 4.38
CA GLY A 37 -24.68 12.24 2.97
C GLY A 37 -25.41 11.10 2.24
N ASN A 38 -24.78 10.58 1.19
CA ASN A 38 -25.23 9.41 0.43
C ASN A 38 -24.58 8.09 0.87
N THR A 39 -23.63 8.15 1.77
CA THR A 39 -22.99 6.95 2.33
C THR A 39 -23.87 6.35 3.42
N VAL A 40 -24.25 5.06 3.27
CA VAL A 40 -25.11 4.32 4.17
C VAL A 40 -24.52 2.97 4.51
N LEU A 41 -24.29 2.75 5.80
CA LEU A 41 -23.86 1.48 6.37
C LEU A 41 -25.01 0.81 7.11
N LEU A 42 -25.11 -0.50 7.02
CA LEU A 42 -25.89 -1.35 7.95
C LEU A 42 -24.91 -2.09 8.84
N ALA A 43 -25.03 -1.92 10.14
CA ALA A 43 -24.32 -2.74 11.12
C ALA A 43 -25.29 -3.64 11.86
N THR A 44 -24.89 -4.91 12.06
CA THR A 44 -25.62 -5.90 12.82
C THR A 44 -24.70 -6.60 13.80
N VAL A 45 -25.23 -6.97 14.96
CA VAL A 45 -24.50 -7.79 15.92
C VAL A 45 -25.38 -8.96 16.36
N CYS A 46 -24.75 -10.13 16.46
CA CYS A 46 -25.34 -11.34 17.03
C CYS A 46 -24.35 -11.97 18.00
N ALA A 47 -24.83 -12.46 19.15
CA ALA A 47 -24.01 -13.21 20.08
C ALA A 47 -24.66 -14.57 20.40
N ALA A 48 -23.82 -15.58 20.63
CA ALA A 48 -24.25 -16.84 21.19
C ALA A 48 -24.87 -16.59 22.57
N LYS A 49 -25.78 -17.46 23.02
CA LYS A 49 -26.41 -17.32 24.33
C LYS A 49 -25.46 -17.67 25.47
N ASP A 50 -24.64 -18.70 25.24
CA ASP A 50 -23.70 -19.25 26.20
C ASP A 50 -22.31 -19.40 25.55
N ALA A 51 -21.27 -19.49 26.35
CA ALA A 51 -19.92 -19.81 25.90
C ALA A 51 -19.83 -21.29 25.48
N ASN A 52 -18.97 -21.58 24.50
CA ASN A 52 -18.64 -22.94 24.15
C ASN A 52 -17.77 -23.59 25.26
N PRO A 53 -17.99 -24.89 25.59
CA PRO A 53 -17.19 -25.55 26.62
C PRO A 53 -15.67 -25.46 26.35
N GLY A 54 -14.90 -25.12 27.38
CA GLY A 54 -13.42 -25.02 27.29
C GLY A 54 -12.89 -23.79 26.57
N VAL A 55 -13.71 -22.76 26.34
CA VAL A 55 -13.25 -21.47 25.79
C VAL A 55 -13.10 -20.47 26.94
N ASP A 56 -11.87 -19.99 27.11
CA ASP A 56 -11.43 -19.05 28.14
C ASP A 56 -11.20 -17.61 27.63
N PHE A 57 -11.67 -17.31 26.42
CA PHE A 57 -11.59 -15.98 25.78
C PHE A 57 -12.89 -15.68 25.03
N MET A 58 -13.11 -14.43 24.68
CA MET A 58 -14.25 -14.02 23.85
C MET A 58 -13.92 -14.14 22.37
N PRO A 59 -14.56 -15.07 21.61
CA PRO A 59 -14.40 -15.15 20.16
C PRO A 59 -15.18 -14.02 19.46
N LEU A 60 -14.51 -12.87 19.24
CA LEU A 60 -15.06 -11.77 18.46
C LEU A 60 -14.66 -11.89 17.00
N GLN A 61 -15.64 -11.84 16.11
CA GLN A 61 -15.41 -11.73 14.68
C GLN A 61 -16.10 -10.47 14.16
N VAL A 62 -15.30 -9.57 13.60
CA VAL A 62 -15.76 -8.36 12.91
C VAL A 62 -15.54 -8.53 11.41
N GLU A 63 -16.58 -8.23 10.62
CA GLU A 63 -16.52 -8.19 9.17
C GLU A 63 -17.05 -6.85 8.68
N TYR A 64 -16.23 -6.14 7.93
CA TYR A 64 -16.61 -5.00 7.13
C TYR A 64 -16.63 -5.43 5.66
N LYS A 65 -17.71 -5.11 4.94
CA LYS A 65 -17.90 -5.49 3.54
C LYS A 65 -18.42 -4.33 2.71
N GLU A 66 -17.85 -4.19 1.53
CA GLU A 66 -18.31 -3.27 0.52
C GLU A 66 -18.98 -4.02 -0.64
N LYS A 67 -20.05 -3.44 -1.17
CA LYS A 67 -20.76 -4.00 -2.31
C LYS A 67 -20.64 -3.09 -3.50
N TYR A 68 -20.30 -3.64 -4.67
CA TYR A 68 -20.32 -2.88 -5.92
C TYR A 68 -21.68 -2.26 -6.22
N SER A 69 -22.75 -2.90 -5.75
CA SER A 69 -24.11 -2.36 -5.85
C SER A 69 -24.32 -1.04 -5.10
N ALA A 70 -23.49 -0.71 -4.10
CA ALA A 70 -23.53 0.57 -3.38
C ALA A 70 -23.27 1.77 -4.32
N PHE A 71 -22.55 1.53 -5.42
CA PHE A 71 -22.28 2.50 -6.50
C PHE A 71 -23.07 2.21 -7.77
N GLY A 72 -24.01 1.26 -7.77
CA GLY A 72 -24.70 0.82 -8.99
C GLY A 72 -23.76 0.15 -10.01
N ARG A 73 -22.66 -0.46 -9.56
CA ARG A 73 -21.62 -1.09 -10.38
C ARG A 73 -21.68 -2.62 -10.29
N PHE A 74 -21.05 -3.29 -11.27
CA PHE A 74 -20.82 -4.72 -11.26
C PHE A 74 -19.37 -5.04 -10.86
N PRO A 75 -19.13 -6.12 -10.11
CA PRO A 75 -17.77 -6.63 -9.89
C PRO A 75 -17.07 -6.96 -11.22
N GLY A 76 -15.75 -6.66 -11.29
CA GLY A 76 -14.95 -6.90 -12.50
C GLY A 76 -14.72 -8.37 -12.85
N GLY A 77 -14.74 -9.27 -11.86
CA GLY A 77 -14.45 -10.68 -12.03
C GLY A 77 -15.43 -11.47 -12.93
N PHE A 78 -15.04 -12.67 -13.35
CA PHE A 78 -15.82 -13.52 -14.25
C PHE A 78 -17.22 -13.86 -13.70
N THR A 79 -17.33 -14.17 -12.40
CA THR A 79 -18.60 -14.54 -11.76
C THR A 79 -19.54 -13.36 -11.53
N LYS A 80 -19.09 -12.13 -11.73
CA LYS A 80 -19.83 -10.90 -11.44
C LYS A 80 -20.42 -10.88 -10.00
N ARG A 81 -19.68 -11.42 -9.06
CA ARG A 81 -20.02 -11.50 -7.64
C ARG A 81 -18.82 -11.10 -6.80
N GLU A 82 -19.06 -10.46 -5.66
CA GLU A 82 -18.04 -10.17 -4.66
C GLU A 82 -17.35 -11.47 -4.24
N GLY A 83 -16.02 -11.43 -4.20
CA GLY A 83 -15.18 -12.59 -3.89
C GLY A 83 -14.64 -12.57 -2.46
N LYS A 84 -13.34 -12.79 -2.31
CA LYS A 84 -12.64 -12.65 -1.03
C LYS A 84 -12.62 -11.17 -0.63
N ALA A 85 -12.57 -10.92 0.68
CA ALA A 85 -12.41 -9.58 1.21
C ALA A 85 -11.13 -8.94 0.64
N SER A 86 -11.22 -7.68 0.25
CA SER A 86 -10.08 -6.86 -0.15
C SER A 86 -9.18 -6.55 1.05
N ASP A 87 -7.93 -6.13 0.80
CA ASP A 87 -7.04 -5.68 1.88
C ASP A 87 -7.68 -4.52 2.66
N TYR A 88 -8.39 -3.60 1.98
CA TYR A 88 -9.09 -2.50 2.60
C TYR A 88 -10.21 -2.96 3.55
N GLU A 89 -11.05 -3.92 3.12
CA GLU A 89 -12.09 -4.51 3.96
C GLU A 89 -11.51 -5.23 5.19
N ILE A 90 -10.38 -5.93 5.01
CA ILE A 90 -9.66 -6.59 6.11
C ILE A 90 -9.13 -5.56 7.10
N LEU A 91 -8.51 -4.47 6.62
CA LEU A 91 -7.94 -3.42 7.46
C LEU A 91 -9.03 -2.69 8.25
N THR A 92 -10.13 -2.32 7.60
CA THR A 92 -11.29 -1.69 8.28
C THR A 92 -11.90 -2.63 9.33
N SER A 93 -12.06 -3.92 9.01
CA SER A 93 -12.52 -4.91 9.99
C SER A 93 -11.61 -4.98 11.21
N ARG A 94 -10.29 -4.87 11.02
CA ARG A 94 -9.29 -4.90 12.10
C ARG A 94 -9.34 -3.64 12.98
N LEU A 95 -9.53 -2.46 12.38
CA LEU A 95 -9.71 -1.21 13.14
C LEU A 95 -10.88 -1.33 14.09
N VAL A 96 -12.03 -1.75 13.57
CA VAL A 96 -13.25 -1.94 14.37
C VAL A 96 -13.08 -3.02 15.45
N ASP A 97 -12.48 -4.19 15.12
CA ASP A 97 -12.21 -5.26 16.10
C ASP A 97 -11.36 -4.74 17.27
N ARG A 98 -10.26 -4.06 16.98
CA ARG A 98 -9.32 -3.54 17.98
C ARG A 98 -9.96 -2.47 18.87
N ALA A 99 -10.87 -1.67 18.33
CA ALA A 99 -11.59 -0.65 19.06
C ALA A 99 -12.66 -1.25 19.98
N LEU A 100 -13.34 -2.32 19.56
CA LEU A 100 -14.43 -2.93 20.32
C LEU A 100 -13.97 -3.95 21.38
N ARG A 101 -12.97 -4.77 21.02
CA ARG A 101 -12.54 -5.92 21.82
C ARG A 101 -12.22 -5.60 23.28
N PRO A 102 -11.47 -4.52 23.62
CA PRO A 102 -11.13 -4.23 25.02
C PRO A 102 -12.32 -3.81 25.90
N LEU A 103 -13.49 -3.55 25.30
CA LEU A 103 -14.69 -3.10 26.02
C LEU A 103 -15.69 -4.23 26.33
N PHE A 104 -15.40 -5.46 25.91
CA PHE A 104 -16.14 -6.60 26.41
C PHE A 104 -15.59 -7.00 27.80
N PRO A 105 -16.45 -7.46 28.73
CA PRO A 105 -15.98 -7.96 30.02
C PRO A 105 -15.02 -9.15 29.81
N ASP A 106 -13.97 -9.22 30.60
CA ASP A 106 -12.93 -10.29 30.49
C ASP A 106 -13.54 -11.68 30.70
N ASN A 107 -14.58 -11.82 31.55
CA ASN A 107 -15.29 -13.05 31.85
C ASN A 107 -16.48 -13.35 30.90
N TYR A 108 -16.59 -12.63 29.77
CA TYR A 108 -17.60 -12.89 28.74
C TYR A 108 -17.00 -13.69 27.58
N HIS A 109 -17.34 -14.98 27.46
CA HIS A 109 -16.70 -15.90 26.51
C HIS A 109 -17.64 -16.39 25.38
N ALA A 110 -18.84 -15.85 25.25
CA ALA A 110 -19.73 -16.19 24.15
C ALA A 110 -19.24 -15.62 22.83
N GLU A 111 -19.44 -16.36 21.72
CA GLU A 111 -19.10 -15.88 20.36
C GLU A 111 -19.93 -14.66 20.00
N VAL A 112 -19.25 -13.63 19.46
CA VAL A 112 -19.86 -12.38 18.97
C VAL A 112 -19.47 -12.12 17.52
N TYR A 113 -20.50 -11.92 16.68
CA TYR A 113 -20.33 -11.57 15.26
C TYR A 113 -20.86 -10.16 15.00
N VAL A 114 -19.98 -9.28 14.54
CA VAL A 114 -20.30 -7.91 14.12
C VAL A 114 -20.13 -7.82 12.63
N ASN A 115 -21.19 -7.45 11.91
CA ASN A 115 -21.14 -7.23 10.47
C ASN A 115 -21.49 -5.78 10.14
N VAL A 116 -20.61 -5.12 9.40
CA VAL A 116 -20.81 -3.77 8.87
C VAL A 116 -20.77 -3.82 7.35
N ILE A 117 -21.84 -3.42 6.69
CA ILE A 117 -21.99 -3.57 5.25
C ILE A 117 -22.31 -2.21 4.61
N LEU A 118 -21.55 -1.85 3.60
CA LEU A 118 -21.81 -0.66 2.77
C LEU A 118 -22.92 -0.96 1.76
N PHE A 119 -24.04 -0.21 1.83
CA PHE A 119 -25.18 -0.33 0.93
C PHE A 119 -25.35 0.83 -0.03
N SER A 120 -24.79 1.99 0.27
CA SER A 120 -24.81 3.17 -0.60
C SER A 120 -23.58 4.01 -0.37
N ALA A 121 -23.00 4.57 -1.43
CA ALA A 121 -21.91 5.53 -1.37
C ALA A 121 -21.89 6.39 -2.64
N ASP A 122 -21.33 7.58 -2.56
CA ASP A 122 -21.15 8.52 -3.68
C ASP A 122 -19.70 8.73 -4.08
N GLY A 123 -18.76 8.18 -3.31
CA GLY A 123 -17.32 8.33 -3.55
C GLY A 123 -16.69 9.57 -2.91
N GLU A 124 -17.45 10.34 -2.15
CA GLU A 124 -16.96 11.51 -1.40
C GLU A 124 -16.79 11.20 0.09
N ASP A 125 -17.86 10.79 0.77
CA ASP A 125 -17.80 10.45 2.18
C ASP A 125 -17.21 9.04 2.39
N MET A 126 -16.17 8.95 3.21
CA MET A 126 -15.43 7.70 3.46
C MET A 126 -16.22 6.78 4.41
N PRO A 127 -16.63 5.57 3.98
CA PRO A 127 -17.46 4.69 4.81
C PRO A 127 -16.69 4.06 5.97
N ASP A 128 -15.39 3.86 5.89
CA ASP A 128 -14.56 3.33 6.96
C ASP A 128 -14.56 4.24 8.20
N ALA A 129 -14.62 5.56 7.99
CA ALA A 129 -14.74 6.54 9.07
C ALA A 129 -16.05 6.43 9.89
N LEU A 130 -17.03 5.68 9.39
CA LEU A 130 -18.31 5.45 10.05
C LEU A 130 -18.45 4.00 10.58
N ALA A 131 -17.53 3.11 10.24
CA ALA A 131 -17.64 1.68 10.51
C ALA A 131 -17.60 1.37 12.02
N GLY A 132 -16.69 2.00 12.76
CA GLY A 132 -16.59 1.84 14.21
C GLY A 132 -17.81 2.39 14.95
N LEU A 133 -18.32 3.57 14.54
CA LEU A 133 -19.57 4.12 15.06
C LEU A 133 -20.75 3.17 14.81
N ALA A 134 -20.88 2.64 13.61
CA ALA A 134 -21.98 1.75 13.23
C ALA A 134 -21.95 0.44 14.04
N ALA A 135 -20.78 -0.17 14.18
CA ALA A 135 -20.58 -1.39 14.96
C ALA A 135 -20.90 -1.19 16.45
N SER A 136 -20.39 -0.11 17.04
CA SER A 136 -20.65 0.24 18.44
C SER A 136 -22.13 0.58 18.67
N ALA A 137 -22.77 1.32 17.77
CA ALA A 137 -24.19 1.63 17.88
C ALA A 137 -25.08 0.36 17.81
N ALA A 138 -24.70 -0.64 16.99
CA ALA A 138 -25.39 -1.93 16.95
C ALA A 138 -25.28 -2.66 18.30
N LEU A 139 -24.11 -2.64 18.95
CA LEU A 139 -23.91 -3.16 20.30
C LEU A 139 -24.70 -2.34 21.34
N ALA A 140 -24.73 -1.03 21.25
CA ALA A 140 -25.44 -0.15 22.15
C ALA A 140 -26.95 -0.44 22.20
N VAL A 141 -27.56 -0.72 21.03
CA VAL A 141 -29.01 -1.07 20.94
C VAL A 141 -29.30 -2.56 21.13
N SER A 142 -28.31 -3.39 21.46
CA SER A 142 -28.43 -4.79 21.82
C SER A 142 -28.43 -4.98 23.33
N ASP A 143 -28.71 -6.18 23.81
CA ASP A 143 -28.56 -6.58 25.21
C ASP A 143 -27.21 -7.30 25.49
N ILE A 144 -26.32 -7.36 24.53
CA ILE A 144 -24.98 -7.97 24.66
C ILE A 144 -24.17 -7.19 25.70
N PRO A 145 -23.45 -7.84 26.62
CA PRO A 145 -22.55 -7.19 27.57
C PRO A 145 -21.45 -6.44 26.85
N PHE A 146 -21.38 -5.14 27.06
CA PHE A 146 -20.42 -4.25 26.38
C PHE A 146 -20.26 -2.96 27.19
N ASN A 147 -19.03 -2.62 27.58
CA ASN A 147 -18.67 -1.47 28.42
C ASN A 147 -18.46 -0.17 27.60
N GLY A 148 -18.93 -0.15 26.34
CA GLY A 148 -18.95 1.05 25.52
C GLY A 148 -20.07 2.04 25.90
N PRO A 149 -20.41 3.00 25.00
CA PRO A 149 -20.06 2.98 23.59
C PRO A 149 -18.66 3.50 23.27
N ILE A 150 -18.18 3.12 22.09
CA ILE A 150 -17.06 3.77 21.42
C ILE A 150 -17.54 4.52 20.17
N SER A 151 -16.71 5.40 19.67
CA SER A 151 -16.78 5.78 18.25
C SER A 151 -15.42 5.86 17.64
N GLU A 152 -15.40 5.86 16.32
CA GLU A 152 -14.21 5.96 15.50
C GLU A 152 -14.41 7.10 14.51
N VAL A 153 -13.40 7.94 14.34
CA VAL A 153 -13.39 9.00 13.33
C VAL A 153 -12.06 9.02 12.60
N ARG A 154 -12.08 9.42 11.34
CA ARG A 154 -10.88 9.78 10.62
C ARG A 154 -10.57 11.25 10.88
N VAL A 155 -9.34 11.58 11.24
CA VAL A 155 -8.84 12.94 11.35
C VAL A 155 -7.73 13.16 10.34
N ALA A 156 -7.89 14.19 9.51
CA ALA A 156 -6.86 14.63 8.58
C ALA A 156 -6.41 16.05 8.92
N ARG A 157 -5.17 16.39 8.53
CA ARG A 157 -4.72 17.78 8.54
C ARG A 157 -4.42 18.21 7.11
N VAL A 158 -5.13 19.25 6.64
CA VAL A 158 -4.99 19.83 5.30
C VAL A 158 -4.72 21.32 5.47
N ASP A 159 -3.65 21.83 4.87
CA ASP A 159 -3.23 23.23 5.00
C ASP A 159 -3.18 23.73 6.46
N GLY A 160 -2.71 22.88 7.37
CA GLY A 160 -2.59 23.16 8.80
C GLY A 160 -3.90 23.13 9.59
N LYS A 161 -5.03 22.71 8.98
CA LYS A 161 -6.34 22.62 9.65
C LYS A 161 -6.75 21.16 9.82
N PHE A 162 -7.24 20.82 11.00
CA PHE A 162 -7.81 19.50 11.27
C PHE A 162 -9.25 19.40 10.73
N ILE A 163 -9.52 18.31 10.04
CA ILE A 163 -10.83 17.96 9.46
C ILE A 163 -11.22 16.59 10.01
N ILE A 164 -12.45 16.48 10.53
CA ILE A 164 -13.03 15.21 10.99
C ILE A 164 -13.81 14.59 9.82
N ASN A 165 -13.58 13.31 9.57
CA ASN A 165 -14.14 12.55 8.47
C ASN A 165 -14.00 13.32 7.12
N PRO A 166 -12.74 13.56 6.68
CA PRO A 166 -12.47 14.25 5.42
C PRO A 166 -13.09 13.50 4.25
N THR A 167 -13.31 14.19 3.15
CA THR A 167 -13.64 13.58 1.87
C THR A 167 -12.41 12.94 1.24
N PHE A 168 -12.59 12.05 0.25
CA PHE A 168 -11.47 11.47 -0.51
C PHE A 168 -10.58 12.55 -1.15
N SER A 169 -11.21 13.59 -1.71
CA SER A 169 -10.47 14.69 -2.37
C SER A 169 -9.67 15.58 -1.40
N GLU A 170 -10.10 15.69 -0.15
CA GLU A 170 -9.37 16.39 0.91
C GLU A 170 -8.19 15.55 1.41
N LEU A 171 -8.39 14.22 1.50
CA LEU A 171 -7.37 13.31 2.02
C LEU A 171 -6.11 13.27 1.16
N ASP A 172 -6.22 13.40 -0.15
CA ASP A 172 -5.09 13.45 -1.08
C ASP A 172 -4.08 14.57 -0.77
N LYS A 173 -4.52 15.63 -0.07
CA LYS A 173 -3.70 16.79 0.29
C LYS A 173 -3.23 16.76 1.74
N ALA A 174 -3.64 15.74 2.50
CA ALA A 174 -3.39 15.67 3.93
C ALA A 174 -1.93 15.28 4.25
N ASP A 175 -1.36 15.98 5.22
CA ASP A 175 -0.08 15.60 5.84
C ASP A 175 -0.26 14.71 7.09
N ILE A 176 -1.47 14.65 7.64
CA ILE A 176 -1.92 13.68 8.65
C ILE A 176 -3.17 12.99 8.11
N ASP A 177 -3.16 11.68 8.11
CA ASP A 177 -4.32 10.80 7.88
C ASP A 177 -4.35 9.74 8.96
N MET A 178 -5.30 9.83 9.88
CA MET A 178 -5.30 9.00 11.08
C MET A 178 -6.72 8.61 11.48
N MET A 179 -6.91 7.31 11.77
CA MET A 179 -8.10 6.78 12.42
C MET A 179 -7.90 6.79 13.93
N VAL A 180 -8.87 7.29 14.66
CA VAL A 180 -8.88 7.34 16.12
C VAL A 180 -10.18 6.76 16.62
N ALA A 181 -10.09 5.77 17.53
CA ALA A 181 -11.23 5.25 18.26
C ALA A 181 -11.10 5.54 19.75
N ALA A 182 -12.21 5.92 20.38
CA ALA A 182 -12.24 6.29 21.77
C ALA A 182 -13.63 6.03 22.40
N THR A 183 -13.65 5.88 23.71
CA THR A 183 -14.85 6.04 24.53
C THR A 183 -15.09 7.53 24.84
N ILE A 184 -16.05 7.86 25.68
CA ILE A 184 -16.23 9.22 26.17
C ILE A 184 -14.99 9.70 26.91
N ASP A 185 -14.34 8.85 27.67
CA ASP A 185 -13.26 9.23 28.57
C ASP A 185 -11.87 8.92 28.03
N ASN A 186 -11.71 7.83 27.24
CA ASN A 186 -10.43 7.23 26.95
C ASN A 186 -10.19 6.97 25.47
N ILE A 187 -8.96 7.22 25.00
CA ILE A 187 -8.48 6.77 23.70
C ILE A 187 -8.25 5.25 23.74
N MET A 188 -8.75 4.54 22.75
CA MET A 188 -8.66 3.08 22.67
C MET A 188 -7.73 2.59 21.54
N MET A 189 -7.77 3.26 20.39
CA MET A 189 -7.01 2.85 19.22
C MET A 189 -6.64 4.08 18.39
N VAL A 190 -5.40 4.09 17.85
CA VAL A 190 -4.95 5.07 16.87
C VAL A 190 -4.18 4.33 15.78
N GLU A 191 -4.47 4.62 14.52
CA GLU A 191 -3.69 4.10 13.39
C GLU A 191 -3.70 5.12 12.24
N GLY A 192 -2.51 5.40 11.67
CA GLY A 192 -2.46 6.34 10.57
C GLY A 192 -1.09 6.49 9.92
N GLU A 193 -1.07 7.31 8.86
CA GLU A 193 0.13 7.72 8.15
C GLU A 193 0.28 9.24 8.15
N MET A 194 1.53 9.70 8.08
CA MET A 194 1.86 11.13 8.23
C MET A 194 3.05 11.51 7.36
N SER A 195 3.15 12.78 7.03
CA SER A 195 4.26 13.35 6.26
C SER A 195 5.28 14.00 7.19
N GLU A 196 6.00 13.20 7.99
CA GLU A 196 7.06 13.66 8.91
C GLU A 196 6.57 14.73 9.91
N VAL A 197 5.42 14.48 10.53
CA VAL A 197 4.85 15.42 11.52
C VAL A 197 5.50 15.27 12.88
N GLN A 198 5.41 16.35 13.68
CA GLN A 198 5.92 16.34 15.04
C GLN A 198 4.98 15.57 15.97
N GLU A 199 5.54 15.04 17.07
CA GLU A 199 4.80 14.31 18.09
C GLU A 199 3.65 15.14 18.70
N SER A 200 3.85 16.44 18.89
CA SER A 200 2.83 17.38 19.36
C SER A 200 1.64 17.51 18.40
N ASP A 201 1.90 17.55 17.09
CA ASP A 201 0.86 17.66 16.07
C ASP A 201 -0.03 16.40 16.04
N MET A 202 0.59 15.23 16.19
CA MET A 202 -0.12 13.97 16.31
C MET A 202 -1.03 13.96 17.56
N LEU A 203 -0.51 14.42 18.70
CA LEU A 203 -1.28 14.51 19.94
C LEU A 203 -2.47 15.46 19.80
N ASP A 204 -2.29 16.59 19.13
CA ASP A 204 -3.36 17.55 18.87
C ASP A 204 -4.44 16.97 17.93
N ALA A 205 -4.04 16.20 16.92
CA ALA A 205 -4.98 15.46 16.05
C ALA A 205 -5.84 14.49 16.88
N ILE A 206 -5.23 13.73 17.81
CA ILE A 206 -5.94 12.81 18.72
C ILE A 206 -6.94 13.56 19.58
N LYS A 207 -6.56 14.71 20.16
CA LYS A 207 -7.47 15.54 20.98
C LYS A 207 -8.67 16.06 20.19
N VAL A 208 -8.45 16.48 18.93
CA VAL A 208 -9.54 16.95 18.05
C VAL A 208 -10.47 15.80 17.71
N ALA A 209 -9.94 14.61 17.38
CA ALA A 209 -10.71 13.42 17.12
C ALA A 209 -11.55 13.02 18.35
N HIS A 210 -10.94 12.97 19.54
CA HIS A 210 -11.64 12.60 20.77
C HIS A 210 -12.81 13.53 21.10
N LYS A 211 -12.65 14.83 20.83
CA LYS A 211 -13.75 15.79 21.02
C LYS A 211 -14.96 15.46 20.14
N ALA A 212 -14.75 15.07 18.90
CA ALA A 212 -15.83 14.65 17.99
C ALA A 212 -16.43 13.31 18.43
N ILE A 213 -15.60 12.36 18.86
CA ILE A 213 -16.02 11.04 19.33
C ILE A 213 -16.95 11.14 20.56
N LYS A 214 -16.66 12.03 21.51
CA LYS A 214 -17.52 12.22 22.70
C LYS A 214 -18.96 12.53 22.34
N VAL A 215 -19.20 13.36 21.33
CA VAL A 215 -20.55 13.69 20.85
C VAL A 215 -21.23 12.46 20.25
N GLN A 216 -20.48 11.67 19.49
CA GLN A 216 -20.97 10.45 18.86
C GLN A 216 -21.29 9.34 19.88
N CYS A 217 -20.47 9.20 20.92
CA CYS A 217 -20.75 8.28 22.03
C CYS A 217 -22.01 8.70 22.83
N GLN A 218 -22.15 9.99 23.11
CA GLN A 218 -23.33 10.52 23.80
C GLN A 218 -24.63 10.22 23.02
N ALA A 219 -24.62 10.40 21.70
CA ALA A 219 -25.75 10.08 20.84
C ALA A 219 -26.12 8.59 20.86
N GLN A 220 -25.14 7.71 20.98
CA GLN A 220 -25.37 6.26 21.11
C GLN A 220 -26.00 5.90 22.47
N LEU A 221 -25.58 6.53 23.57
CA LEU A 221 -26.21 6.33 24.89
C LEU A 221 -27.67 6.76 24.86
N GLU A 222 -27.97 7.92 24.31
CA GLU A 222 -29.33 8.42 24.14
C GLU A 222 -30.20 7.50 23.26
N LEU A 223 -29.60 6.93 22.18
CA LEU A 223 -30.30 5.94 21.35
C LEU A 223 -30.56 4.65 22.10
N SER A 224 -29.60 4.14 22.87
CA SER A 224 -29.74 2.95 23.72
C SER A 224 -30.84 3.13 24.78
N GLU A 225 -30.90 4.28 25.43
CA GLU A 225 -31.93 4.64 26.37
C GLU A 225 -33.31 4.66 25.71
N ALA A 226 -33.44 5.31 24.57
CA ALA A 226 -34.68 5.38 23.79
C ALA A 226 -35.18 3.99 23.35
N CYS A 227 -34.28 3.03 23.17
CA CYS A 227 -34.57 1.64 22.83
C CYS A 227 -34.80 0.76 24.06
N GLY A 228 -34.58 1.26 25.29
CA GLY A 228 -34.67 0.48 26.53
C GLY A 228 -33.58 -0.60 26.67
N LYS A 229 -32.38 -0.35 26.11
CA LYS A 229 -31.28 -1.32 26.03
C LYS A 229 -30.04 -0.93 26.89
N LEU A 230 -30.22 -0.07 27.88
CA LEU A 230 -29.17 0.27 28.84
C LEU A 230 -28.80 -0.93 29.73
N VAL A 231 -29.78 -1.78 30.06
CA VAL A 231 -29.54 -3.00 30.84
C VAL A 231 -29.14 -4.12 29.88
N LYS A 232 -27.97 -4.69 30.11
CA LYS A 232 -27.44 -5.81 29.34
C LYS A 232 -27.86 -7.15 29.95
N ARG A 233 -27.81 -8.24 29.13
CA ARG A 233 -28.14 -9.59 29.59
C ARG A 233 -27.20 -10.06 30.70
N GLU A 234 -27.76 -10.82 31.62
CA GLU A 234 -26.97 -11.54 32.63
C GLU A 234 -26.32 -12.77 31.99
N TYR A 235 -25.12 -13.11 32.43
CA TYR A 235 -24.37 -14.28 31.99
C TYR A 235 -23.49 -14.84 33.13
N CYS A 236 -23.09 -16.09 32.99
CA CYS A 236 -22.13 -16.73 33.88
C CYS A 236 -21.31 -17.70 33.05
N HIS A 237 -20.14 -17.23 32.58
CA HIS A 237 -19.26 -18.03 31.73
C HIS A 237 -18.00 -18.52 32.46
N GLU A 238 -17.86 -18.16 33.73
CA GLU A 238 -16.73 -18.59 34.56
C GLU A 238 -17.26 -19.05 35.92
N GLU A 239 -16.75 -20.20 36.34
CA GLU A 239 -16.85 -20.60 37.75
C GLU A 239 -15.60 -20.05 38.47
N ASN A 240 -15.79 -19.52 39.68
CA ASN A 240 -14.73 -18.96 40.49
C ASN A 240 -14.68 -19.58 41.86
N ASP A 241 -13.49 -19.92 42.33
CA ASP A 241 -13.17 -20.40 43.67
C ASP A 241 -12.13 -19.45 44.32
N GLU A 242 -12.61 -18.54 45.17
CA GLU A 242 -11.76 -17.51 45.76
C GLU A 242 -10.75 -18.09 46.79
N GLU A 243 -11.05 -19.23 47.41
CA GLU A 243 -10.12 -19.92 48.29
C GLU A 243 -8.96 -20.52 47.48
N LEU A 244 -9.29 -21.16 46.34
CA LEU A 244 -8.30 -21.68 45.41
C LEU A 244 -7.48 -20.56 44.79
N ARG A 245 -8.10 -19.44 44.38
CA ARG A 245 -7.39 -18.28 43.83
C ARG A 245 -6.35 -17.75 44.81
N LYS A 246 -6.73 -17.59 46.06
CA LYS A 246 -5.82 -17.15 47.12
C LYS A 246 -4.69 -18.15 47.36
N ASP A 247 -5.00 -19.44 47.39
CA ASP A 247 -4.01 -20.49 47.61
C ASP A 247 -2.97 -20.54 46.46
N VAL A 248 -3.41 -20.41 45.19
CA VAL A 248 -2.54 -20.29 44.02
C VAL A 248 -1.61 -19.07 44.17
N HIS A 249 -2.19 -17.92 44.50
CA HIS A 249 -1.40 -16.68 44.66
C HIS A 249 -0.37 -16.85 45.81
N ASP A 250 -0.77 -17.25 47.00
CA ASP A 250 0.09 -17.35 48.19
C ASP A 250 1.25 -18.33 47.98
N LYS A 251 1.06 -19.41 47.21
CA LYS A 251 2.07 -20.43 46.92
C LYS A 251 2.98 -20.14 45.70
N CYS A 252 2.46 -19.42 44.67
CA CYS A 252 3.15 -19.25 43.41
C CYS A 252 3.78 -17.86 43.22
N PHE A 253 3.19 -16.79 43.82
CA PHE A 253 3.62 -15.40 43.52
C PHE A 253 5.10 -15.14 43.78
N ALA A 254 5.63 -15.54 44.95
CA ALA A 254 7.04 -15.29 45.27
C ALA A 254 8.01 -15.98 44.29
N LYS A 255 7.63 -17.18 43.79
CA LYS A 255 8.41 -17.91 42.79
C LYS A 255 8.32 -17.25 41.43
N ALA A 256 7.11 -16.88 41.02
CA ALA A 256 6.86 -16.17 39.76
C ALA A 256 7.58 -14.81 39.72
N TYR A 257 7.57 -14.07 40.82
CA TYR A 257 8.30 -12.81 40.96
C TYR A 257 9.82 -12.99 40.82
N ALA A 258 10.38 -14.07 41.42
CA ALA A 258 11.79 -14.40 41.26
C ALA A 258 12.13 -14.72 39.79
N VAL A 259 11.27 -15.40 39.04
CA VAL A 259 11.46 -15.64 37.61
C VAL A 259 11.35 -14.34 36.84
N ALA A 260 10.33 -13.50 37.10
CA ALA A 260 10.14 -12.21 36.42
C ALA A 260 11.36 -11.26 36.59
N THR A 261 12.06 -11.33 37.72
CA THR A 261 13.25 -10.50 38.00
C THR A 261 14.57 -11.16 37.64
N SER A 262 14.59 -12.42 37.13
CA SER A 262 15.83 -13.18 36.86
C SER A 262 16.60 -12.68 35.64
N GLY A 263 15.95 -12.03 34.68
CA GLY A 263 16.61 -11.51 33.47
C GLY A 263 17.01 -12.60 32.47
N THR A 264 16.25 -13.70 32.39
CA THR A 264 16.51 -14.85 31.52
C THR A 264 15.96 -14.67 30.11
N ASP A 265 16.44 -15.48 29.13
CA ASP A 265 15.89 -15.56 27.79
C ASP A 265 14.45 -16.12 27.78
N LYS A 266 13.77 -15.99 26.63
CA LYS A 266 12.37 -16.38 26.48
C LYS A 266 12.10 -17.84 26.85
N HIS A 267 12.94 -18.78 26.39
CA HIS A 267 12.73 -20.21 26.60
C HIS A 267 12.96 -20.60 28.07
N GLN A 268 14.06 -20.14 28.65
CA GLN A 268 14.37 -20.37 30.06
C GLN A 268 13.28 -19.81 30.99
N ARG A 269 12.76 -18.62 30.67
CA ARG A 269 11.69 -17.98 31.43
C ARG A 269 10.38 -18.75 31.31
N PHE A 270 10.00 -19.17 30.09
CA PHE A 270 8.82 -19.98 29.86
C PHE A 270 8.89 -21.31 30.64
N ASP A 271 10.01 -22.03 30.54
CA ASP A 271 10.22 -23.30 31.24
C ASP A 271 10.15 -23.11 32.77
N ALA A 272 10.71 -21.99 33.28
CA ALA A 272 10.66 -21.66 34.69
C ALA A 272 9.26 -21.36 35.20
N PHE A 273 8.43 -20.60 34.45
CA PHE A 273 7.03 -20.37 34.78
C PHE A 273 6.21 -21.66 34.71
N GLN A 274 6.42 -22.50 33.70
CA GLN A 274 5.75 -23.80 33.59
C GLN A 274 6.10 -24.73 34.75
N ALA A 275 7.35 -24.75 35.20
CA ALA A 275 7.77 -25.56 36.36
C ALA A 275 7.04 -25.18 37.66
N ILE A 276 6.70 -23.90 37.84
CA ILE A 276 5.98 -23.42 39.02
C ILE A 276 4.54 -23.95 39.03
N ILE A 277 3.82 -23.85 37.94
CA ILE A 277 2.44 -24.33 37.85
C ILE A 277 2.38 -25.86 37.96
N GLU A 278 3.32 -26.58 37.35
CA GLU A 278 3.38 -28.03 37.42
C GLU A 278 3.72 -28.50 38.88
N GLU A 279 4.65 -27.83 39.58
CA GLU A 279 4.90 -28.08 41.00
C GLU A 279 3.67 -27.83 41.86
N TYR A 280 2.86 -26.78 41.55
CA TYR A 280 1.63 -26.50 42.25
C TYR A 280 0.58 -27.58 42.00
N LYS A 281 0.36 -27.99 40.73
CA LYS A 281 -0.58 -29.04 40.33
C LYS A 281 -0.25 -30.41 40.96
N ALA A 282 1.00 -30.71 41.19
CA ALA A 282 1.46 -31.96 41.78
C ALA A 282 0.93 -32.20 43.23
N ASN A 283 0.31 -31.18 43.87
CA ASN A 283 -0.30 -31.30 45.19
C ASN A 283 -1.76 -31.81 45.16
N PHE A 284 -2.32 -32.00 43.95
CA PHE A 284 -3.72 -32.41 43.74
C PHE A 284 -3.79 -33.86 43.22
N SER A 285 -4.86 -34.56 43.55
CA SER A 285 -5.18 -35.85 42.92
C SER A 285 -5.63 -35.67 41.46
N GLU A 286 -5.62 -36.74 40.66
CA GLU A 286 -6.10 -36.72 39.28
C GLU A 286 -7.55 -36.23 39.15
N GLU A 287 -8.44 -36.70 40.09
CA GLU A 287 -9.83 -36.29 40.12
C GLU A 287 -10.03 -34.80 40.46
N GLU A 288 -9.22 -34.26 41.38
CA GLU A 288 -9.24 -32.84 41.71
C GLU A 288 -8.69 -31.97 40.56
N LEU A 289 -7.64 -32.44 39.85
CA LEU A 289 -7.11 -31.76 38.69
C LEU A 289 -8.11 -31.73 37.54
N GLU A 290 -8.84 -32.83 37.28
CA GLU A 290 -9.86 -32.84 36.24
C GLU A 290 -10.93 -31.77 36.50
N ALA A 291 -11.27 -31.50 37.75
CA ALA A 291 -12.27 -30.49 38.14
C ALA A 291 -11.72 -29.07 38.23
N LYS A 292 -10.41 -28.85 38.51
CA LYS A 292 -9.85 -27.54 38.88
C LYS A 292 -8.76 -27.05 37.97
N ALA A 293 -8.25 -27.86 37.00
CA ALA A 293 -7.09 -27.51 36.17
C ALA A 293 -7.27 -26.21 35.40
N GLU A 294 -8.45 -25.95 34.89
CA GLU A 294 -8.77 -24.73 34.17
C GLU A 294 -8.72 -23.49 35.08
N MET A 295 -9.35 -23.57 36.27
CA MET A 295 -9.29 -22.48 37.25
C MET A 295 -7.86 -22.23 37.73
N ILE A 296 -7.09 -23.31 38.02
CA ILE A 296 -5.68 -23.19 38.41
C ILE A 296 -4.87 -22.50 37.32
N GLY A 297 -5.07 -22.87 36.05
CA GLY A 297 -4.39 -22.22 34.90
C GLY A 297 -4.70 -20.73 34.83
N ARG A 298 -5.98 -20.36 34.95
CA ARG A 298 -6.42 -18.96 34.90
C ARG A 298 -5.85 -18.14 36.08
N TYR A 299 -5.97 -18.64 37.29
CA TYR A 299 -5.47 -17.95 38.49
C TYR A 299 -3.93 -17.84 38.48
N TYR A 300 -3.24 -18.85 37.96
CA TYR A 300 -1.80 -18.79 37.82
C TYR A 300 -1.35 -17.77 36.75
N HIS A 301 -2.10 -17.63 35.65
CA HIS A 301 -1.87 -16.58 34.65
C HIS A 301 -2.01 -15.17 35.25
N ASP A 302 -2.99 -14.97 36.15
CA ASP A 302 -3.12 -13.72 36.88
C ASP A 302 -1.91 -13.44 37.79
N VAL A 303 -1.39 -14.49 38.47
CA VAL A 303 -0.16 -14.40 39.29
C VAL A 303 1.07 -14.07 38.43
N GLU A 304 1.23 -14.69 37.28
CA GLU A 304 2.30 -14.43 36.34
C GLU A 304 2.26 -12.97 35.84
N LYS A 305 1.07 -12.52 35.45
CA LYS A 305 0.80 -11.14 35.03
C LYS A 305 1.16 -10.15 36.14
N GLU A 306 0.71 -10.40 37.37
CA GLU A 306 0.99 -9.55 38.52
C GLU A 306 2.49 -9.51 38.83
N ALA A 307 3.17 -10.66 38.85
CA ALA A 307 4.60 -10.76 39.12
C ALA A 307 5.44 -9.96 38.13
N MET A 308 5.12 -10.07 36.83
CA MET A 308 5.80 -9.29 35.78
C MET A 308 5.54 -7.80 35.94
N ARG A 309 4.30 -7.38 36.17
CA ARG A 309 3.93 -5.97 36.33
C ARG A 309 4.60 -5.34 37.56
N ARG A 310 4.67 -6.07 38.68
CA ARG A 310 5.34 -5.65 39.90
C ARG A 310 6.85 -5.52 39.70
N ALA A 311 7.51 -6.46 39.02
CA ALA A 311 8.94 -6.37 38.72
C ALA A 311 9.28 -5.07 37.98
N ILE A 312 8.44 -4.66 37.03
CA ILE A 312 8.63 -3.43 36.26
C ILE A 312 8.32 -2.17 37.07
N LEU A 313 7.19 -2.14 37.78
CA LEU A 313 6.76 -0.94 38.51
C LEU A 313 7.59 -0.69 39.78
N ASP A 314 7.98 -1.76 40.51
CA ASP A 314 8.65 -1.62 41.81
C ASP A 314 10.19 -1.53 41.66
N GLU A 315 10.78 -2.27 40.69
CA GLU A 315 12.23 -2.34 40.52
C GLU A 315 12.73 -1.63 39.24
N GLY A 316 11.83 -1.26 38.32
CA GLY A 316 12.21 -0.72 37.02
C GLY A 316 12.97 -1.75 36.14
N LYS A 317 12.83 -3.05 36.42
CA LYS A 317 13.55 -4.14 35.79
C LYS A 317 12.59 -4.94 34.92
N ARG A 318 12.96 -5.16 33.67
CA ARG A 318 12.20 -5.91 32.70
C ARG A 318 12.52 -7.40 32.74
N LEU A 319 11.70 -8.21 32.10
CA LEU A 319 11.81 -9.67 32.09
C LEU A 319 13.17 -10.20 31.58
N ASP A 320 13.78 -9.49 30.64
CA ASP A 320 15.11 -9.80 30.10
C ASP A 320 16.25 -9.05 30.80
N GLY A 321 15.96 -8.37 31.91
CA GLY A 321 16.91 -7.64 32.72
C GLY A 321 17.22 -6.21 32.27
N ARG A 322 16.66 -5.76 31.12
CA ARG A 322 16.81 -4.37 30.66
C ARG A 322 16.09 -3.36 31.56
N LYS A 323 16.50 -2.12 31.48
CA LYS A 323 15.74 -0.96 31.99
C LYS A 323 14.61 -0.61 31.02
N THR A 324 13.68 0.21 31.46
CA THR A 324 12.48 0.60 30.71
C THR A 324 12.78 1.30 29.37
N THR A 325 13.89 2.04 29.27
CA THR A 325 14.29 2.78 28.06
C THR A 325 15.28 2.03 27.17
N GLU A 326 15.81 0.90 27.62
CA GLU A 326 16.84 0.17 26.87
C GLU A 326 16.25 -0.61 25.70
N ILE A 327 16.99 -0.60 24.58
CA ILE A 327 16.66 -1.31 23.34
C ILE A 327 17.55 -2.54 23.24
N ARG A 328 17.02 -3.66 22.77
CA ARG A 328 17.77 -4.91 22.53
C ARG A 328 18.93 -4.68 21.56
N PRO A 329 20.00 -5.48 21.64
CA PRO A 329 21.11 -5.44 20.69
C PRO A 329 20.61 -5.54 19.24
N ILE A 330 21.15 -4.70 18.36
CA ILE A 330 20.79 -4.68 16.94
C ILE A 330 21.97 -5.20 16.13
N TRP A 331 21.71 -6.16 15.24
CA TRP A 331 22.62 -6.65 14.22
C TRP A 331 22.01 -6.48 12.84
N ILE A 332 22.83 -6.03 11.88
CA ILE A 332 22.40 -5.71 10.52
C ILE A 332 23.39 -6.26 9.51
N GLU A 333 22.87 -6.86 8.44
CA GLU A 333 23.65 -7.24 7.27
C GLU A 333 22.87 -6.84 6.00
N THR A 334 23.51 -6.08 5.12
CA THR A 334 22.98 -5.65 3.83
C THR A 334 23.63 -6.41 2.69
N ASP A 335 23.01 -6.45 1.51
CA ASP A 335 23.48 -7.23 0.35
C ASP A 335 23.60 -8.73 0.66
N TYR A 336 22.72 -9.25 1.51
CA TYR A 336 22.81 -10.62 2.03
C TYR A 336 22.51 -11.68 0.95
N LEU A 337 21.55 -11.41 0.07
CA LEU A 337 21.14 -12.34 -0.99
C LEU A 337 21.61 -11.88 -2.37
N PRO A 338 22.20 -12.79 -3.18
CA PRO A 338 22.70 -12.42 -4.51
C PRO A 338 21.60 -12.21 -5.57
N GLY A 339 20.45 -12.86 -5.43
CA GLY A 339 19.38 -12.86 -6.44
C GLY A 339 18.46 -11.65 -6.43
N PRO A 340 17.98 -11.14 -5.27
CA PRO A 340 17.16 -9.94 -5.22
C PRO A 340 17.93 -8.67 -5.62
N HIS A 341 17.21 -7.63 -6.06
CA HIS A 341 17.84 -6.36 -6.43
C HIS A 341 18.36 -5.58 -5.21
N GLY A 342 17.79 -5.80 -4.02
CA GLY A 342 18.31 -5.39 -2.73
C GLY A 342 17.88 -6.39 -1.66
N SER A 343 18.67 -6.52 -0.59
CA SER A 343 18.34 -7.40 0.53
C SER A 343 19.02 -6.96 1.81
N ALA A 344 18.34 -7.16 2.94
CA ALA A 344 18.88 -6.90 4.26
C ALA A 344 18.32 -7.87 5.29
N VAL A 345 19.18 -8.23 6.24
CA VAL A 345 18.81 -8.88 7.50
C VAL A 345 18.88 -7.83 8.59
N PHE A 346 17.81 -7.69 9.34
CA PHE A 346 17.75 -6.85 10.53
C PHE A 346 17.33 -7.71 11.73
N THR A 347 18.17 -7.73 12.75
CA THR A 347 17.92 -8.47 13.97
C THR A 347 17.92 -7.50 15.15
N ARG A 348 16.93 -7.62 16.03
CA ARG A 348 16.80 -6.88 17.27
C ARG A 348 16.50 -7.87 18.39
N GLY A 349 17.54 -8.27 19.16
CA GLY A 349 17.43 -9.38 20.08
C GLY A 349 16.92 -10.64 19.40
N GLU A 350 15.81 -11.17 19.87
CA GLU A 350 15.13 -12.39 19.36
C GLU A 350 14.03 -12.05 18.32
N THR A 351 14.21 -11.00 17.53
CA THR A 351 13.31 -10.63 16.42
C THR A 351 14.13 -10.36 15.19
N GLN A 352 13.90 -11.14 14.12
CA GLN A 352 14.68 -11.08 12.89
C GLN A 352 13.79 -11.00 11.65
N SER A 353 14.12 -10.08 10.75
CA SER A 353 13.51 -9.94 9.44
C SER A 353 14.55 -10.07 8.34
N LEU A 354 14.31 -10.94 7.38
CA LEU A 354 14.98 -10.96 6.08
C LEU A 354 14.08 -10.27 5.07
N THR A 355 14.53 -9.13 4.58
CA THR A 355 13.74 -8.32 3.64
C THR A 355 14.44 -8.22 2.30
N THR A 356 13.67 -8.39 1.23
CA THR A 356 14.13 -8.32 -0.15
C THR A 356 13.38 -7.25 -0.93
N VAL A 357 14.07 -6.66 -1.93
CA VAL A 357 13.50 -5.67 -2.85
C VAL A 357 13.67 -6.15 -4.27
N THR A 358 12.57 -6.08 -5.02
CA THR A 358 12.54 -6.30 -6.46
C THR A 358 12.08 -5.01 -7.14
N LEU A 359 12.85 -4.55 -8.12
CA LEU A 359 12.50 -3.42 -8.96
C LEU A 359 11.86 -3.96 -10.24
N GLY A 360 10.68 -3.46 -10.56
CA GLY A 360 9.92 -3.83 -11.75
C GLY A 360 9.72 -2.66 -12.71
N THR A 361 9.07 -2.93 -13.80
CA THR A 361 8.69 -1.96 -14.83
C THR A 361 7.23 -1.54 -14.66
N LYS A 362 6.74 -0.63 -15.47
CA LYS A 362 5.33 -0.22 -15.49
C LYS A 362 4.34 -1.38 -15.71
N ALA A 363 4.78 -2.46 -16.39
CA ALA A 363 3.97 -3.65 -16.60
C ALA A 363 3.68 -4.43 -15.30
N ASP A 364 4.50 -4.20 -14.25
CA ASP A 364 4.40 -4.85 -12.95
C ASP A 364 3.54 -4.06 -11.94
N GLU A 365 2.92 -2.94 -12.36
CA GLU A 365 2.01 -2.17 -11.52
C GLU A 365 0.83 -3.04 -11.04
N LYS A 366 0.57 -3.01 -9.72
CA LYS A 366 -0.60 -3.69 -9.15
C LYS A 366 -1.87 -2.91 -9.52
N MET A 367 -2.78 -3.56 -10.22
CA MET A 367 -4.14 -3.04 -10.42
C MET A 367 -4.94 -3.21 -9.14
N VAL A 368 -5.41 -2.12 -8.57
CA VAL A 368 -6.39 -2.10 -7.48
C VAL A 368 -7.76 -1.89 -8.11
N ASP A 369 -8.65 -2.86 -7.96
CA ASP A 369 -10.02 -2.83 -8.47
C ASP A 369 -10.98 -3.15 -7.32
N ASP A 370 -11.00 -2.25 -6.34
CA ASP A 370 -11.88 -2.31 -5.18
C ASP A 370 -13.15 -1.47 -5.43
N VAL A 371 -14.12 -1.58 -4.53
CA VAL A 371 -15.38 -0.87 -4.66
C VAL A 371 -15.19 0.65 -4.66
N LEU A 372 -14.32 1.14 -3.78
CA LEU A 372 -14.04 2.57 -3.62
C LEU A 372 -12.84 3.05 -4.43
N ASN A 373 -11.87 2.17 -4.69
CA ASN A 373 -10.59 2.52 -5.29
C ASN A 373 -10.36 1.76 -6.59
N HIS A 374 -10.14 2.50 -7.67
CA HIS A 374 -9.71 1.97 -8.95
C HIS A 374 -8.44 2.69 -9.35
N SER A 375 -7.31 2.12 -8.98
CA SER A 375 -6.00 2.76 -9.13
C SER A 375 -4.91 1.77 -9.50
N LYS A 376 -3.69 2.27 -9.65
CA LYS A 376 -2.49 1.48 -9.84
C LYS A 376 -1.51 1.79 -8.74
N GLU A 377 -0.96 0.76 -8.14
CA GLU A 377 0.06 0.88 -7.11
C GLU A 377 1.43 0.51 -7.66
N ARG A 378 2.43 1.34 -7.35
CA ARG A 378 3.83 1.18 -7.76
C ARG A 378 4.76 0.80 -6.61
N PHE A 379 4.31 0.97 -5.37
CA PHE A 379 5.03 0.55 -4.17
C PHE A 379 4.23 -0.54 -3.47
N LEU A 380 4.78 -1.74 -3.39
CA LEU A 380 4.15 -2.92 -2.82
C LEU A 380 4.99 -3.42 -1.65
N LEU A 381 4.35 -3.74 -0.53
CA LEU A 381 5.01 -4.37 0.60
C LEU A 381 4.22 -5.58 1.07
N HIS A 382 4.88 -6.74 1.11
CA HIS A 382 4.32 -7.98 1.59
C HIS A 382 5.07 -8.43 2.85
N TYR A 383 4.31 -8.78 3.86
CA TYR A 383 4.81 -9.25 5.15
C TYR A 383 4.39 -10.71 5.33
N ASN A 384 5.35 -11.57 5.61
CA ASN A 384 5.14 -12.99 5.84
C ASN A 384 5.56 -13.36 7.26
N PHE A 385 4.69 -14.09 7.95
CA PHE A 385 4.92 -14.55 9.32
C PHE A 385 4.77 -16.08 9.40
N PRO A 386 5.79 -16.84 8.99
CA PRO A 386 5.72 -18.30 9.01
C PRO A 386 5.74 -18.84 10.45
N PRO A 387 5.07 -19.98 10.73
CA PRO A 387 4.96 -20.54 12.06
C PRO A 387 6.29 -20.82 12.75
N PHE A 388 7.32 -21.16 12.00
CA PHE A 388 8.66 -21.41 12.56
C PHE A 388 9.28 -20.17 13.23
N SER A 389 8.83 -18.95 12.87
CA SER A 389 9.34 -17.72 13.48
C SER A 389 9.05 -17.61 14.98
N THR A 390 8.07 -18.37 15.46
CA THR A 390 7.72 -18.52 16.88
C THR A 390 7.99 -19.93 17.42
N GLY A 391 8.64 -20.80 16.61
CA GLY A 391 8.93 -22.18 16.99
C GLY A 391 7.73 -23.13 16.85
N GLU A 392 6.65 -22.70 16.20
CA GLU A 392 5.45 -23.54 16.06
C GLU A 392 5.57 -24.56 14.92
N ALA A 393 5.31 -25.83 15.24
CA ALA A 393 5.27 -26.94 14.28
C ALA A 393 3.89 -27.05 13.62
N LYS A 394 3.56 -26.13 12.71
CA LYS A 394 2.30 -26.15 11.95
C LYS A 394 2.49 -25.74 10.49
N ALA A 395 1.56 -26.14 9.63
CA ALA A 395 1.57 -25.75 8.23
C ALA A 395 1.18 -24.28 8.04
N SER A 396 1.84 -23.59 7.10
CA SER A 396 1.43 -22.26 6.68
C SER A 396 0.11 -22.34 5.90
N ARG A 397 -0.88 -21.52 6.28
CA ARG A 397 -2.22 -21.50 5.67
C ARG A 397 -2.47 -20.31 4.72
N GLY A 398 -1.41 -19.65 4.28
CA GLY A 398 -1.49 -18.42 3.48
C GLY A 398 -1.54 -17.14 4.35
N VAL A 399 -1.81 -16.02 3.72
CA VAL A 399 -1.79 -14.70 4.36
C VAL A 399 -3.06 -14.51 5.20
N GLY A 400 -2.89 -14.27 6.49
CA GLY A 400 -3.97 -13.99 7.43
C GLY A 400 -4.22 -12.49 7.60
N ARG A 401 -5.28 -12.15 8.35
CA ARG A 401 -5.63 -10.74 8.65
C ARG A 401 -4.52 -9.99 9.39
N ARG A 402 -3.74 -10.69 10.23
CA ARG A 402 -2.64 -10.09 10.99
C ARG A 402 -1.49 -9.70 10.07
N GLU A 403 -1.14 -10.56 9.12
CA GLU A 403 -0.08 -10.26 8.14
C GLU A 403 -0.45 -9.07 7.26
N VAL A 404 -1.71 -8.97 6.82
CA VAL A 404 -2.20 -7.79 6.08
C VAL A 404 -2.04 -6.52 6.91
N GLY A 405 -2.41 -6.53 8.18
CA GLY A 405 -2.29 -5.36 9.07
C GLY A 405 -0.83 -4.93 9.31
N HIS A 406 0.06 -5.90 9.61
CA HIS A 406 1.49 -5.62 9.84
C HIS A 406 2.17 -5.13 8.56
N GLY A 407 1.85 -5.74 7.41
CA GLY A 407 2.33 -5.30 6.10
C GLY A 407 1.88 -3.88 5.77
N ASN A 408 0.62 -3.55 6.04
CA ASN A 408 0.08 -2.22 5.80
C ASN A 408 0.76 -1.13 6.66
N LEU A 409 1.05 -1.40 7.93
CA LEU A 409 1.79 -0.47 8.79
C LEU A 409 3.18 -0.16 8.22
N ALA A 410 3.93 -1.20 7.80
CA ALA A 410 5.24 -1.02 7.18
C ALA A 410 5.13 -0.34 5.80
N HIS A 411 4.11 -0.65 5.01
CA HIS A 411 3.82 0.00 3.73
C HIS A 411 3.61 1.51 3.92
N ARG A 412 2.74 1.93 4.84
CA ARG A 412 2.48 3.33 5.18
C ARG A 412 3.74 4.05 5.65
N ALA A 413 4.57 3.38 6.47
CA ALA A 413 5.81 3.95 6.99
C ALA A 413 6.82 4.30 5.89
N LEU A 414 6.90 3.49 4.82
CA LEU A 414 7.95 3.58 3.80
C LEU A 414 7.47 4.25 2.49
N LYS A 415 6.20 4.11 2.13
CA LYS A 415 5.64 4.56 0.84
C LYS A 415 5.94 6.04 0.53
N ARG A 416 5.74 6.92 1.52
CA ARG A 416 5.93 8.37 1.34
C ARG A 416 7.40 8.78 1.17
N MET A 417 8.33 7.87 1.49
CA MET A 417 9.77 8.07 1.33
C MET A 417 10.28 7.68 -0.06
N ILE A 418 9.47 7.04 -0.89
CA ILE A 418 9.81 6.81 -2.31
C ILE A 418 9.63 8.14 -3.04
N PRO A 419 10.63 8.58 -3.83
CA PRO A 419 10.54 9.85 -4.55
C PRO A 419 9.40 9.85 -5.57
N ASP A 420 8.74 10.99 -5.72
CA ASP A 420 7.74 11.19 -6.74
C ASP A 420 8.38 11.05 -8.14
N GLY A 421 7.70 10.35 -9.04
CA GLY A 421 8.23 10.10 -10.39
C GLY A 421 9.35 9.05 -10.46
N TYR A 422 9.64 8.32 -9.38
CA TYR A 422 10.60 7.20 -9.44
C TYR A 422 10.17 6.17 -10.49
N PRO A 423 11.06 5.80 -11.46
CA PRO A 423 10.62 5.09 -12.67
C PRO A 423 10.23 3.63 -12.43
N TYR A 424 10.66 3.03 -11.32
CA TYR A 424 10.42 1.61 -11.05
C TYR A 424 9.15 1.37 -10.25
N VAL A 425 8.55 0.21 -10.48
CA VAL A 425 7.67 -0.43 -9.52
C VAL A 425 8.53 -1.12 -8.48
N VAL A 426 8.27 -0.87 -7.21
CA VAL A 426 9.07 -1.38 -6.09
C VAL A 426 8.26 -2.40 -5.32
N ARG A 427 8.76 -3.63 -5.24
CA ARG A 427 8.18 -4.68 -4.41
C ARG A 427 9.11 -5.05 -3.27
N VAL A 428 8.66 -4.82 -2.04
CA VAL A 428 9.34 -5.21 -0.79
C VAL A 428 8.68 -6.47 -0.26
N ILE A 429 9.46 -7.47 0.09
CA ILE A 429 8.99 -8.68 0.79
C ILE A 429 9.77 -8.82 2.08
N SER A 430 9.08 -8.88 3.20
CA SER A 430 9.64 -9.10 4.52
C SER A 430 9.22 -10.46 5.06
N ASP A 431 10.17 -11.35 5.19
CA ASP A 431 10.00 -12.66 5.81
C ASP A 431 10.53 -12.61 7.25
N ILE A 432 9.66 -12.85 8.21
CA ILE A 432 10.01 -12.89 9.62
C ILE A 432 10.59 -14.26 9.94
N LEU A 433 11.85 -14.28 10.33
CA LEU A 433 12.57 -15.52 10.62
C LEU A 433 12.53 -15.89 12.11
N GLU A 434 12.42 -14.86 12.98
CA GLU A 434 12.35 -15.01 14.43
C GLU A 434 11.51 -13.88 15.02
N SER A 435 10.68 -14.14 16.04
CA SER A 435 9.79 -13.14 16.63
C SER A 435 9.63 -13.27 18.13
N ASN A 436 10.06 -12.23 18.85
CA ASN A 436 9.76 -11.97 20.24
C ASN A 436 9.51 -10.46 20.46
N GLY A 437 8.34 -9.99 20.00
CA GLY A 437 7.92 -8.59 20.08
C GLY A 437 8.23 -7.77 18.83
N SER A 438 7.21 -7.13 18.32
CA SER A 438 7.18 -6.17 17.20
C SER A 438 8.00 -6.50 15.95
N SER A 439 7.64 -7.58 15.29
CA SER A 439 8.19 -7.97 13.98
C SER A 439 7.86 -6.96 12.86
N SER A 440 6.74 -6.22 12.96
CA SER A 440 6.40 -5.16 11.99
C SER A 440 7.41 -4.00 12.03
N MET A 441 7.94 -3.66 13.20
CA MET A 441 8.99 -2.63 13.31
C MET A 441 10.33 -3.13 12.80
N ALA A 442 10.63 -4.41 12.95
CA ALA A 442 11.78 -5.02 12.28
C ALA A 442 11.64 -4.95 10.75
N THR A 443 10.43 -5.17 10.22
CA THR A 443 10.12 -5.02 8.79
C THR A 443 10.36 -3.59 8.28
N VAL A 444 9.98 -2.56 9.03
CA VAL A 444 10.24 -1.16 8.66
C VAL A 444 11.73 -0.88 8.57
N CYS A 445 12.50 -1.33 9.56
CA CYS A 445 13.95 -1.14 9.60
C CYS A 445 14.67 -1.92 8.48
N ALA A 446 14.34 -3.21 8.32
CA ALA A 446 14.88 -4.05 7.25
C ALA A 446 14.46 -3.55 5.85
N GLY A 447 13.21 -3.05 5.71
CA GLY A 447 12.72 -2.45 4.48
C GLY A 447 13.49 -1.19 4.07
N THR A 448 13.79 -0.32 5.03
CA THR A 448 14.65 0.85 4.80
C THR A 448 16.03 0.43 4.28
N LEU A 449 16.66 -0.56 4.92
CA LEU A 449 17.98 -1.08 4.52
C LEU A 449 17.94 -1.73 3.13
N ALA A 450 16.98 -2.61 2.89
CA ALA A 450 16.85 -3.32 1.61
C ALA A 450 16.52 -2.38 0.44
N LEU A 451 15.71 -1.32 0.66
CA LEU A 451 15.46 -0.27 -0.34
C LEU A 451 16.74 0.49 -0.69
N ARG A 452 17.53 0.87 0.30
CA ARG A 452 18.82 1.54 0.11
C ARG A 452 19.85 0.62 -0.56
N ASP A 453 19.84 -0.67 -0.24
CA ASP A 453 20.68 -1.68 -0.90
C ASP A 453 20.24 -1.91 -2.36
N ALA A 454 18.95 -1.80 -2.67
CA ALA A 454 18.44 -1.85 -4.04
C ALA A 454 18.77 -0.59 -4.88
N GLY A 455 19.38 0.44 -4.30
CA GLY A 455 19.66 1.70 -4.98
C GLY A 455 18.42 2.60 -5.12
N VAL A 456 17.35 2.37 -4.35
CA VAL A 456 16.18 3.26 -4.32
C VAL A 456 16.55 4.56 -3.60
N PRO A 457 16.47 5.72 -4.26
CA PRO A 457 16.88 6.99 -3.67
C PRO A 457 15.79 7.53 -2.72
N MET A 458 15.60 6.83 -1.60
CA MET A 458 14.63 7.24 -0.59
C MET A 458 14.85 8.71 -0.19
N LYS A 459 13.74 9.46 0.00
CA LYS A 459 13.80 10.85 0.49
C LYS A 459 14.58 10.93 1.81
N LYS A 460 14.28 10.02 2.74
CA LYS A 460 14.98 9.86 4.03
C LYS A 460 14.86 8.42 4.53
N PRO A 461 15.80 7.94 5.35
CA PRO A 461 15.69 6.65 6.01
C PRO A 461 14.64 6.68 7.12
N VAL A 462 13.95 5.56 7.32
CA VAL A 462 12.90 5.38 8.33
C VAL A 462 13.32 4.31 9.32
N SER A 463 13.08 4.55 10.59
CA SER A 463 13.14 3.53 11.65
C SER A 463 11.78 3.37 12.32
N GLY A 464 11.62 2.31 13.10
CA GLY A 464 10.41 2.06 13.86
C GLY A 464 10.69 1.39 15.19
N ILE A 465 9.87 1.71 16.20
CA ILE A 465 9.95 1.16 17.54
C ILE A 465 8.55 0.78 18.04
N ALA A 466 8.46 -0.25 18.88
CA ALA A 466 7.26 -0.56 19.65
C ALA A 466 7.47 -0.22 21.12
N MET A 467 6.55 0.58 21.63
CA MET A 467 6.48 1.00 23.02
C MET A 467 5.41 0.20 23.74
N GLY A 468 5.60 -0.02 25.02
CA GLY A 468 4.62 -0.60 25.92
C GLY A 468 4.32 0.28 27.11
N LEU A 469 3.30 -0.08 27.84
CA LEU A 469 2.93 0.56 29.09
C LEU A 469 2.54 -0.49 30.11
N ILE A 470 3.03 -0.31 31.31
CA ILE A 470 2.52 -0.97 32.51
C ILE A 470 2.03 0.12 33.44
N SER A 471 0.79 0.06 33.88
CA SER A 471 0.18 1.09 34.73
C SER A 471 -0.68 0.48 35.83
N GLU A 472 -0.84 1.21 36.90
CA GLU A 472 -1.77 0.88 38.01
C GLU A 472 -2.50 2.13 38.49
N ASN A 473 -3.55 1.93 39.29
CA ASN A 473 -4.34 3.01 39.85
C ASN A 473 -4.81 4.04 38.82
N LYS A 474 -5.30 3.58 37.67
CA LYS A 474 -5.77 4.42 36.55
C LYS A 474 -4.68 5.37 36.03
N GLY A 475 -3.45 4.87 35.90
CA GLY A 475 -2.33 5.60 35.35
C GLY A 475 -1.63 6.57 36.33
N GLN A 476 -1.91 6.47 37.64
CA GLN A 476 -1.19 7.26 38.66
C GLN A 476 0.25 6.78 38.87
N ASN A 477 0.48 5.48 38.74
CA ASN A 477 1.80 4.85 38.72
C ASN A 477 1.96 4.11 37.39
N TYR A 478 3.00 4.38 36.63
CA TYR A 478 3.21 3.77 35.33
C TYR A 478 4.68 3.70 34.92
N ALA A 479 4.98 2.78 34.04
CA ALA A 479 6.26 2.65 33.35
C ALA A 479 6.05 2.52 31.84
N ILE A 480 6.72 3.35 31.06
CA ILE A 480 6.74 3.28 29.60
C ILE A 480 7.94 2.45 29.19
N LEU A 481 7.74 1.46 28.33
CA LEU A 481 8.75 0.48 27.91
C LEU A 481 9.15 0.72 26.45
N SER A 482 10.43 0.88 26.17
CA SER A 482 10.97 0.93 24.81
C SER A 482 11.28 -0.47 24.31
N ASP A 483 10.96 -0.78 23.04
CA ASP A 483 11.26 -2.07 22.41
C ASP A 483 10.74 -3.26 23.21
N ILE A 484 9.41 -3.41 23.24
CA ILE A 484 8.74 -4.43 24.04
C ILE A 484 8.97 -5.85 23.53
N LEU A 485 9.00 -6.79 24.48
CA LEU A 485 8.96 -8.23 24.24
C LEU A 485 7.53 -8.70 23.94
N GLY A 486 7.37 -9.91 23.41
CA GLY A 486 6.07 -10.53 23.20
C GLY A 486 5.26 -10.66 24.48
N ASP A 487 5.89 -11.06 25.59
CA ASP A 487 5.26 -11.18 26.90
C ASP A 487 4.80 -9.82 27.43
N GLU A 488 5.62 -8.76 27.24
CA GLU A 488 5.28 -7.39 27.63
C GLU A 488 4.15 -6.79 26.78
N ASP A 489 4.05 -7.16 25.49
CA ASP A 489 2.88 -6.85 24.67
C ASP A 489 1.63 -7.56 25.20
N HIS A 490 1.72 -8.87 25.49
CA HIS A 490 0.58 -9.67 25.91
C HIS A 490 0.01 -9.23 27.28
N LEU A 491 0.89 -9.05 28.27
CA LEU A 491 0.53 -8.74 29.66
C LEU A 491 0.49 -7.23 29.99
N GLY A 492 0.89 -6.39 29.04
CA GLY A 492 0.91 -4.93 29.15
C GLY A 492 -0.43 -4.25 28.83
N ASP A 493 -0.45 -2.95 29.08
CA ASP A 493 -1.63 -2.10 28.98
C ASP A 493 -1.71 -1.35 27.62
N MET A 494 -0.61 -1.28 26.88
CA MET A 494 -0.51 -0.59 25.58
C MET A 494 0.52 -1.28 24.68
N ASP A 495 0.20 -1.39 23.40
CA ASP A 495 1.14 -1.64 22.30
C ASP A 495 1.11 -0.41 21.37
N PHE A 496 2.22 0.34 21.34
CA PHE A 496 2.30 1.58 20.60
C PHE A 496 3.49 1.58 19.65
N LYS A 497 3.23 1.44 18.38
CA LYS A 497 4.22 1.44 17.30
C LYS A 497 4.34 2.82 16.67
N VAL A 498 5.56 3.34 16.61
CA VAL A 498 5.85 4.64 16.01
C VAL A 498 6.99 4.47 15.00
N THR A 499 6.75 4.93 13.78
CA THR A 499 7.76 4.96 12.72
C THR A 499 8.06 6.39 12.30
N GLY A 500 9.26 6.64 11.79
CA GLY A 500 9.59 7.97 11.29
C GLY A 500 11.04 8.12 10.86
N THR A 501 11.29 9.29 10.28
CA THR A 501 12.62 9.78 9.93
C THR A 501 13.26 10.53 11.10
N ALA A 502 14.39 11.18 10.88
CA ALA A 502 14.97 12.10 11.86
C ALA A 502 14.07 13.32 12.14
N ASP A 503 13.25 13.71 11.16
CA ASP A 503 12.49 14.97 11.20
C ASP A 503 11.06 14.81 11.74
N GLY A 504 10.46 13.61 11.65
CA GLY A 504 9.11 13.41 12.16
C GLY A 504 8.54 12.01 11.93
N ILE A 505 7.29 11.83 12.35
CA ILE A 505 6.55 10.57 12.30
C ILE A 505 6.03 10.33 10.88
N THR A 506 6.13 9.08 10.39
CA THR A 506 5.61 8.64 9.08
C THR A 506 4.40 7.73 9.19
N ALA A 507 4.34 6.87 10.23
CA ALA A 507 3.16 6.05 10.52
C ALA A 507 3.12 5.67 12.00
N THR A 508 1.92 5.33 12.45
CA THR A 508 1.67 4.91 13.83
C THR A 508 0.59 3.85 13.90
N GLN A 509 0.67 3.01 14.93
CA GLN A 509 -0.38 2.09 15.34
C GLN A 509 -0.34 1.95 16.85
N MET A 510 -1.45 2.22 17.53
CA MET A 510 -1.58 2.12 18.97
C MET A 510 -2.82 1.33 19.36
N ASP A 511 -2.65 0.40 20.25
CA ASP A 511 -3.71 -0.39 20.90
C ASP A 511 -3.60 -0.19 22.40
N ILE A 512 -4.69 0.22 23.03
CA ILE A 512 -4.81 0.38 24.48
C ILE A 512 -5.72 -0.69 25.00
N LYS A 513 -5.28 -1.39 26.05
CA LYS A 513 -5.95 -2.56 26.62
C LYS A 513 -6.56 -2.28 27.99
N VAL A 514 -6.42 -1.07 28.49
CA VAL A 514 -6.93 -0.63 29.80
C VAL A 514 -7.80 0.61 29.65
N ASP A 515 -8.62 0.85 30.64
CA ASP A 515 -9.47 2.02 30.73
C ASP A 515 -8.68 3.17 31.40
N GLY A 516 -8.47 4.25 30.69
CA GLY A 516 -7.93 5.50 31.25
C GLY A 516 -6.45 5.81 31.03
N LEU A 517 -6.04 6.08 29.80
CA LEU A 517 -4.74 6.74 29.55
C LEU A 517 -4.90 8.26 29.42
N SER A 518 -4.13 8.99 30.22
CA SER A 518 -4.06 10.45 30.12
C SER A 518 -3.26 10.90 28.90
N TYR A 519 -3.55 12.10 28.40
CA TYR A 519 -2.75 12.71 27.34
C TYR A 519 -1.27 12.90 27.73
N GLU A 520 -0.99 13.08 29.03
CA GLU A 520 0.38 13.18 29.55
C GLU A 520 1.16 11.87 29.34
N ILE A 521 0.54 10.72 29.60
CA ILE A 521 1.17 9.42 29.35
C ILE A 521 1.44 9.24 27.85
N LEU A 522 0.52 9.66 26.99
CA LEU A 522 0.72 9.59 25.54
C LEU A 522 1.85 10.51 25.07
N GLU A 523 1.95 11.71 25.61
CA GLU A 523 3.03 12.65 25.32
C GLU A 523 4.39 12.09 25.74
N ASN A 524 4.49 11.53 26.95
CA ASN A 524 5.70 10.89 27.46
C ASN A 524 6.08 9.64 26.62
N ALA A 525 5.09 8.84 26.19
CA ALA A 525 5.33 7.69 25.34
C ALA A 525 5.85 8.09 23.96
N LEU A 526 5.31 9.14 23.36
CA LEU A 526 5.79 9.70 22.09
C LEU A 526 7.22 10.26 22.21
N ALA A 527 7.52 10.98 23.29
CA ALA A 527 8.87 11.50 23.54
C ALA A 527 9.90 10.35 23.68
N GLN A 528 9.59 9.34 24.49
CA GLN A 528 10.46 8.16 24.65
C GLN A 528 10.56 7.35 23.37
N ALA A 529 9.48 7.22 22.57
CA ALA A 529 9.50 6.58 21.26
C ALA A 529 10.44 7.30 20.29
N ARG A 530 10.47 8.62 20.31
CA ARG A 530 11.40 9.42 19.49
C ARG A 530 12.86 9.11 19.82
N GLU A 531 13.22 9.06 21.10
CA GLU A 531 14.59 8.72 21.54
C GLU A 531 15.00 7.32 21.06
N GLY A 532 14.13 6.33 21.27
CA GLY A 532 14.37 4.96 20.83
C GLY A 532 14.44 4.82 19.32
N ARG A 533 13.55 5.51 18.59
CA ARG A 533 13.54 5.53 17.13
C ARG A 533 14.81 6.16 16.55
N MET A 534 15.31 7.24 17.16
CA MET A 534 16.57 7.87 16.77
C MET A 534 17.78 6.97 17.04
N HIS A 535 17.80 6.22 18.16
CA HIS A 535 18.84 5.22 18.42
C HIS A 535 18.87 4.14 17.33
N ILE A 536 17.71 3.57 16.97
CA ILE A 536 17.59 2.54 15.94
C ILE A 536 18.00 3.12 14.57
N LEU A 537 17.58 4.35 14.24
CA LEU A 537 17.98 5.03 13.01
C LEU A 537 19.50 5.22 12.93
N GLY A 538 20.13 5.57 14.04
CA GLY A 538 21.59 5.64 14.14
C GLY A 538 22.26 4.31 13.75
N LYS A 539 21.74 3.17 14.24
CA LYS A 539 22.24 1.82 13.89
C LYS A 539 22.05 1.48 12.41
N ILE A 540 20.91 1.88 11.82
CA ILE A 540 20.67 1.74 10.38
C ILE A 540 21.70 2.53 9.58
N MET A 541 21.97 3.78 9.98
CA MET A 541 22.93 4.65 9.31
C MET A 541 24.38 4.25 9.53
N GLU A 542 24.72 3.63 10.66
CA GLU A 542 26.04 3.02 10.88
C GLU A 542 26.28 1.83 9.92
N ALA A 543 25.27 0.98 9.72
CA ALA A 543 25.35 -0.20 8.84
C ALA A 543 25.34 0.18 7.34
N GLN A 544 24.55 1.17 6.95
CA GLN A 544 24.42 1.60 5.56
C GLN A 544 24.29 3.14 5.48
N PRO A 545 25.41 3.88 5.51
CA PRO A 545 25.42 5.35 5.50
C PRO A 545 24.83 5.95 4.24
N GLU A 546 25.01 5.27 3.09
CA GLU A 546 24.57 5.77 1.78
C GLU A 546 23.70 4.75 1.06
N THR A 547 22.83 5.24 0.19
CA THR A 547 22.11 4.40 -0.76
C THR A 547 23.09 3.87 -1.80
N ARG A 548 22.98 2.61 -2.23
CA ARG A 548 23.79 2.04 -3.30
C ARG A 548 23.69 2.92 -4.55
N ALA A 549 24.84 3.36 -5.05
CA ALA A 549 24.90 4.29 -6.16
C ALA A 549 24.50 3.65 -7.50
N GLU A 550 24.84 2.38 -7.71
CA GLU A 550 24.50 1.62 -8.91
C GLU A 550 23.60 0.43 -8.59
N LEU A 551 22.60 0.21 -9.43
CA LEU A 551 21.78 -0.99 -9.36
C LEU A 551 22.64 -2.25 -9.58
N LYS A 552 22.22 -3.38 -8.98
CA LYS A 552 22.85 -4.68 -9.26
C LYS A 552 22.82 -4.99 -10.77
N PRO A 553 23.80 -5.73 -11.31
CA PRO A 553 23.92 -5.96 -12.75
C PRO A 553 22.69 -6.58 -13.42
N HIS A 554 21.94 -7.39 -12.67
CA HIS A 554 20.74 -8.07 -13.14
C HIS A 554 19.43 -7.32 -12.85
N ALA A 555 19.49 -6.17 -12.16
CA ALA A 555 18.33 -5.32 -11.99
C ALA A 555 17.94 -4.64 -13.31
N PRO A 556 16.63 -4.53 -13.63
CA PRO A 556 16.19 -3.86 -14.85
C PRO A 556 16.66 -2.40 -14.84
N ARG A 557 17.11 -1.92 -15.97
CA ARG A 557 17.44 -0.51 -16.19
C ARG A 557 16.32 0.10 -17.02
N ILE A 558 15.94 1.33 -16.69
CA ILE A 558 14.88 2.07 -17.39
C ILE A 558 15.49 3.37 -17.88
N GLU A 559 15.32 3.64 -19.19
CA GLU A 559 15.60 4.94 -19.78
C GLU A 559 14.34 5.51 -20.42
N SER A 560 14.18 6.82 -20.28
CA SER A 560 13.04 7.55 -20.84
C SER A 560 13.47 8.42 -22.01
N MET A 561 12.67 8.44 -23.07
CA MET A 561 12.84 9.40 -24.16
C MET A 561 11.50 10.00 -24.55
N THR A 562 11.53 11.21 -25.10
CA THR A 562 10.34 11.92 -25.59
C THR A 562 10.38 11.99 -27.09
N ILE A 563 9.23 11.77 -27.73
CA ILE A 563 9.02 11.92 -29.18
C ILE A 563 7.84 12.86 -29.44
N GLY A 564 7.80 13.46 -30.64
CA GLY A 564 6.61 14.19 -31.08
C GLY A 564 5.37 13.28 -31.15
N LYS A 565 4.20 13.83 -30.85
CA LYS A 565 2.92 13.09 -30.88
C LYS A 565 2.68 12.41 -32.24
N GLU A 566 3.09 13.05 -33.33
CA GLU A 566 2.96 12.57 -34.70
C GLU A 566 3.70 11.26 -34.97
N PHE A 567 4.73 10.96 -34.17
CA PHE A 567 5.54 9.74 -34.33
C PHE A 567 5.05 8.55 -33.49
N ILE A 568 4.11 8.77 -32.55
CA ILE A 568 3.57 7.68 -31.69
C ILE A 568 3.05 6.54 -32.56
N GLY A 569 2.21 6.87 -33.54
CA GLY A 569 1.64 5.89 -34.46
C GLY A 569 2.69 5.14 -35.31
N ALA A 570 3.78 5.83 -35.70
CA ALA A 570 4.86 5.23 -36.47
C ALA A 570 5.70 4.27 -35.64
N VAL A 571 5.95 4.58 -34.38
CA VAL A 571 6.70 3.70 -33.46
C VAL A 571 5.88 2.48 -33.04
N ILE A 572 4.58 2.64 -32.80
CA ILE A 572 3.69 1.52 -32.48
C ILE A 572 3.49 0.61 -33.71
N GLY A 573 3.25 1.23 -34.87
CA GLY A 573 2.94 0.55 -36.13
C GLY A 573 1.57 -0.11 -36.17
N PRO A 574 1.11 -0.60 -37.34
CA PRO A 574 -0.17 -1.25 -37.51
C PRO A 574 -0.34 -2.47 -36.59
N GLY A 575 -1.31 -2.41 -35.66
CA GLY A 575 -1.55 -3.48 -34.69
C GLY A 575 -0.38 -3.76 -33.75
N GLY A 576 0.50 -2.77 -33.50
CA GLY A 576 1.66 -2.90 -32.61
C GLY A 576 2.84 -3.66 -33.19
N LYS A 577 2.84 -3.99 -34.48
CA LYS A 577 3.89 -4.86 -35.11
C LYS A 577 5.31 -4.26 -35.05
N ILE A 578 5.43 -2.93 -35.13
CA ILE A 578 6.76 -2.29 -35.16
C ILE A 578 7.37 -2.32 -33.75
N ILE A 579 6.63 -1.91 -32.74
CA ILE A 579 7.10 -1.93 -31.37
C ILE A 579 7.40 -3.36 -30.89
N GLN A 580 6.54 -4.34 -31.22
CA GLN A 580 6.78 -5.76 -30.93
C GLN A 580 8.04 -6.27 -31.62
N GLY A 581 8.26 -5.92 -32.89
CA GLY A 581 9.46 -6.30 -33.62
C GLY A 581 10.75 -5.68 -33.07
N ILE A 582 10.69 -4.47 -32.50
CA ILE A 582 11.81 -3.88 -31.77
C ILE A 582 12.08 -4.65 -30.49
N GLN A 583 11.02 -4.93 -29.70
CA GLN A 583 11.13 -5.68 -28.44
C GLN A 583 11.69 -7.10 -28.67
N GLU A 584 11.23 -7.81 -29.67
CA GLU A 584 11.73 -9.15 -30.03
C GLU A 584 13.21 -9.14 -30.44
N LYS A 585 13.63 -8.14 -31.22
CA LYS A 585 15.01 -8.03 -31.70
C LYS A 585 16.01 -7.59 -30.64
N THR A 586 15.58 -6.73 -29.72
CA THR A 586 16.46 -6.13 -28.71
C THR A 586 16.37 -6.80 -27.35
N GLY A 587 15.26 -7.50 -27.04
CA GLY A 587 14.96 -8.01 -25.71
C GLY A 587 14.52 -6.90 -24.72
N ALA A 588 14.32 -5.67 -25.19
CA ALA A 588 13.83 -4.57 -24.37
C ALA A 588 12.29 -4.63 -24.24
N VAL A 589 11.75 -4.12 -23.14
CA VAL A 589 10.33 -3.82 -22.97
C VAL A 589 10.13 -2.33 -23.20
N ILE A 590 9.19 -1.96 -24.08
CA ILE A 590 8.95 -0.58 -24.48
C ILE A 590 7.50 -0.23 -24.19
N THR A 591 7.26 0.84 -23.43
CA THR A 591 5.94 1.41 -23.19
C THR A 591 5.87 2.83 -23.74
N ILE A 592 4.76 3.20 -24.35
CA ILE A 592 4.54 4.53 -24.95
C ILE A 592 3.25 5.08 -24.40
N GLU A 593 3.30 6.32 -23.90
CA GLU A 593 2.13 7.08 -23.47
C GLU A 593 2.12 8.49 -24.04
N GLU A 594 0.95 8.97 -24.38
CA GLU A 594 0.76 10.38 -24.71
C GLU A 594 0.51 11.17 -23.42
N VAL A 595 1.42 12.10 -23.12
CA VAL A 595 1.33 13.00 -21.96
C VAL A 595 1.62 14.42 -22.43
N ASP A 596 0.74 15.35 -22.15
CA ASP A 596 0.90 16.79 -22.50
C ASP A 596 1.23 17.05 -23.98
N GLY A 597 0.65 16.24 -24.88
CA GLY A 597 0.85 16.40 -26.34
C GLY A 597 2.19 15.89 -26.88
N VAL A 598 2.93 15.13 -26.10
CA VAL A 598 4.16 14.43 -26.51
C VAL A 598 4.06 12.93 -26.21
N GLY A 599 4.78 12.11 -26.97
CA GLY A 599 4.92 10.68 -26.67
C GLY A 599 6.07 10.47 -25.68
N LYS A 600 5.77 10.06 -24.44
CA LYS A 600 6.76 9.56 -23.50
C LYS A 600 6.98 8.07 -23.72
N ILE A 601 8.21 7.69 -23.97
CA ILE A 601 8.64 6.31 -24.16
C ILE A 601 9.52 5.91 -22.99
N GLU A 602 9.13 4.84 -22.30
CA GLU A 602 9.97 4.17 -21.31
C GLU A 602 10.51 2.88 -21.92
N ILE A 603 11.82 2.71 -21.85
CA ILE A 603 12.55 1.56 -22.40
C ILE A 603 13.25 0.89 -21.24
N SER A 604 12.88 -0.36 -20.96
CA SER A 604 13.50 -1.16 -19.92
C SER A 604 14.20 -2.38 -20.49
N GLY A 605 15.32 -2.74 -19.88
CA GLY A 605 16.13 -3.89 -20.30
C GLY A 605 17.08 -4.35 -19.20
N THR A 606 17.59 -5.57 -19.35
CA THR A 606 18.50 -6.20 -18.38
C THR A 606 19.92 -5.65 -18.42
N ASN A 607 20.30 -4.98 -19.52
CA ASN A 607 21.63 -4.37 -19.70
C ASN A 607 21.55 -3.13 -20.60
N LYS A 608 22.61 -2.36 -20.59
CA LYS A 608 22.72 -1.10 -21.35
C LYS A 608 22.65 -1.33 -22.87
N ASP A 609 23.25 -2.39 -23.36
CA ASP A 609 23.30 -2.68 -24.80
C ASP A 609 21.89 -2.93 -25.38
N THR A 610 21.04 -3.62 -24.63
CA THR A 610 19.64 -3.85 -24.96
C THR A 610 18.87 -2.53 -25.09
N ILE A 611 19.05 -1.64 -24.13
CA ILE A 611 18.39 -0.31 -24.13
C ILE A 611 18.90 0.56 -25.27
N ASP A 612 20.22 0.64 -25.44
CA ASP A 612 20.84 1.43 -26.52
C ASP A 612 20.40 0.93 -27.90
N ALA A 613 20.25 -0.37 -28.08
CA ALA A 613 19.73 -0.95 -29.32
C ALA A 613 18.28 -0.53 -29.59
N ALA A 614 17.42 -0.56 -28.56
CA ALA A 614 16.04 -0.12 -28.67
C ALA A 614 15.93 1.38 -28.94
N ILE A 615 16.71 2.20 -28.23
CA ILE A 615 16.80 3.65 -28.46
C ILE A 615 17.23 3.95 -29.90
N ARG A 616 18.26 3.27 -30.41
CA ARG A 616 18.72 3.43 -31.82
C ARG A 616 17.60 3.09 -32.80
N ALA A 617 16.88 1.99 -32.57
CA ALA A 617 15.77 1.59 -33.43
C ALA A 617 14.65 2.63 -33.44
N ILE A 618 14.25 3.15 -32.27
CA ILE A 618 13.22 4.19 -32.16
C ILE A 618 13.69 5.49 -32.80
N LYS A 619 14.92 5.95 -32.52
CA LYS A 619 15.49 7.14 -33.13
C LYS A 619 15.51 7.04 -34.64
N GLY A 620 15.78 5.86 -35.19
CA GLY A 620 15.73 5.64 -36.66
C GLY A 620 14.32 5.88 -37.23
N ILE A 621 13.28 5.55 -36.51
CA ILE A 621 11.88 5.74 -36.94
C ILE A 621 11.45 7.21 -36.87
N VAL A 622 11.83 7.90 -35.80
CA VAL A 622 11.41 9.29 -35.52
C VAL A 622 12.33 10.33 -36.19
N ALA A 623 13.45 9.89 -36.76
CA ALA A 623 14.36 10.80 -37.41
C ALA A 623 13.69 11.53 -38.58
N VAL A 624 13.77 12.85 -38.60
CA VAL A 624 13.29 13.70 -39.70
C VAL A 624 14.42 13.95 -40.67
N PRO A 625 14.24 13.71 -41.98
CA PRO A 625 15.28 14.00 -42.97
C PRO A 625 15.51 15.50 -43.07
N GLU A 626 16.76 15.92 -43.02
CA GLU A 626 17.14 17.33 -43.17
C GLU A 626 17.72 17.61 -44.57
N ILE A 627 17.20 18.69 -45.18
CA ILE A 627 17.70 19.13 -46.49
C ILE A 627 19.15 19.59 -46.35
N GLY A 628 20.03 19.02 -47.17
CA GLY A 628 21.45 19.32 -47.14
C GLY A 628 22.33 18.30 -46.47
N GLU A 629 21.74 17.36 -45.69
CA GLU A 629 22.46 16.26 -45.07
C GLU A 629 22.77 15.12 -46.04
N VAL A 630 23.86 14.39 -45.75
CA VAL A 630 24.33 13.23 -46.52
C VAL A 630 23.94 11.94 -45.78
N TYR A 631 23.29 11.07 -46.51
CA TYR A 631 22.80 9.78 -45.98
C TYR A 631 23.47 8.63 -46.74
N GLU A 632 23.70 7.53 -46.08
CA GLU A 632 24.04 6.25 -46.67
C GLU A 632 22.74 5.49 -46.93
N GLY A 633 22.38 5.32 -48.22
CA GLY A 633 21.10 4.72 -48.60
C GLY A 633 21.30 3.50 -49.49
N LYS A 634 20.35 2.57 -49.40
CA LYS A 634 20.33 1.34 -50.23
C LYS A 634 19.37 1.51 -51.39
N ILE A 635 19.81 1.16 -52.59
CA ILE A 635 18.97 1.20 -53.79
C ILE A 635 17.85 0.15 -53.66
N SER A 636 16.61 0.60 -53.55
CA SER A 636 15.43 -0.25 -53.41
C SER A 636 14.85 -0.72 -54.75
N SER A 637 14.91 0.16 -55.77
CA SER A 637 14.50 -0.19 -57.14
C SER A 637 15.08 0.76 -58.16
N ILE A 638 15.29 0.25 -59.40
CA ILE A 638 15.81 1.02 -60.54
C ILE A 638 14.70 1.20 -61.56
N MET A 639 14.51 2.46 -62.01
CA MET A 639 13.53 2.87 -63.01
C MET A 639 14.23 3.59 -64.19
N PRO A 640 13.64 3.68 -65.36
CA PRO A 640 14.26 4.32 -66.51
C PRO A 640 14.66 5.82 -66.30
N TYR A 641 14.04 6.46 -65.31
CA TYR A 641 14.26 7.88 -64.99
C TYR A 641 15.13 8.11 -63.74
N GLY A 642 15.57 7.05 -63.05
CA GLY A 642 16.37 7.17 -61.83
C GLY A 642 16.23 5.93 -60.91
N ALA A 643 16.79 6.01 -59.73
CA ALA A 643 16.74 4.98 -58.71
C ALA A 643 15.96 5.47 -57.48
N PHE A 644 15.18 4.60 -56.85
CA PHE A 644 14.68 4.83 -55.51
C PHE A 644 15.72 4.31 -54.51
N VAL A 645 16.03 5.16 -53.55
CA VAL A 645 17.05 4.88 -52.55
C VAL A 645 16.39 5.00 -51.18
N GLU A 646 16.37 3.91 -50.44
CA GLU A 646 16.02 3.96 -49.00
C GLU A 646 17.19 4.55 -48.24
N PHE A 647 17.11 5.85 -47.95
CA PHE A 647 18.20 6.63 -47.31
C PHE A 647 17.98 6.76 -45.79
N MET A 648 16.80 6.41 -45.31
CA MET A 648 16.46 6.24 -43.87
C MET A 648 15.46 5.12 -43.75
N PRO A 649 15.36 4.43 -42.58
CA PRO A 649 14.42 3.35 -42.38
C PRO A 649 12.99 3.74 -42.77
N GLY A 650 12.41 3.05 -43.77
CA GLY A 650 11.07 3.29 -44.30
C GLY A 650 10.88 4.60 -45.09
N LYS A 651 11.97 5.28 -45.47
CA LYS A 651 11.90 6.52 -46.26
C LYS A 651 12.72 6.39 -47.56
N ASP A 652 11.97 6.31 -48.66
CA ASP A 652 12.55 6.25 -49.98
C ASP A 652 12.62 7.63 -50.64
N GLY A 653 13.75 7.95 -51.24
CA GLY A 653 13.93 9.16 -52.03
C GLY A 653 14.25 8.84 -53.47
N LEU A 654 13.79 9.71 -54.39
CA LEU A 654 14.11 9.60 -55.81
C LEU A 654 15.51 10.21 -56.10
N LEU A 655 16.46 9.37 -56.51
CA LEU A 655 17.71 9.75 -57.12
C LEU A 655 17.47 9.77 -58.63
N HIS A 656 17.10 10.96 -59.15
CA HIS A 656 16.86 11.14 -60.58
C HIS A 656 18.13 10.86 -61.37
N ILE A 657 18.05 10.34 -62.61
CA ILE A 657 19.19 9.97 -63.46
C ILE A 657 20.16 11.14 -63.67
N SER A 658 19.70 12.39 -63.71
CA SER A 658 20.53 13.61 -63.83
C SER A 658 21.28 13.97 -62.54
N GLU A 659 20.93 13.34 -61.42
CA GLU A 659 21.49 13.60 -60.10
C GLU A 659 22.43 12.45 -59.62
N ILE A 660 22.67 11.45 -60.48
CA ILE A 660 23.56 10.31 -60.19
C ILE A 660 25.02 10.69 -60.41
N ASP A 661 25.33 11.31 -61.56
CA ASP A 661 26.69 11.65 -61.95
C ASP A 661 26.72 12.96 -62.75
N TRP A 662 27.92 13.58 -62.87
CA TRP A 662 28.18 14.74 -63.70
C TRP A 662 28.17 14.40 -65.21
N LYS A 663 28.36 13.11 -65.57
CA LYS A 663 28.24 12.61 -66.94
C LYS A 663 26.80 12.36 -67.30
N ARG A 664 26.40 12.60 -68.52
CA ARG A 664 25.06 12.28 -68.99
C ARG A 664 24.92 10.75 -69.11
N LEU A 665 24.00 10.21 -68.34
CA LEU A 665 23.66 8.80 -68.35
C LEU A 665 22.37 8.59 -69.14
N GLU A 666 22.26 7.48 -69.89
CA GLU A 666 21.05 7.04 -70.56
C GLU A 666 20.32 6.01 -69.73
N THR A 667 21.02 5.25 -68.94
CA THR A 667 20.46 4.28 -67.95
C THR A 667 21.23 4.35 -66.61
N VAL A 668 20.60 3.95 -65.52
CA VAL A 668 21.18 3.96 -64.16
C VAL A 668 22.35 2.99 -64.06
N GLU A 669 22.28 1.86 -64.79
CA GLU A 669 23.34 0.84 -64.78
C GLU A 669 24.66 1.35 -65.40
N GLN A 670 24.61 2.35 -66.28
CA GLN A 670 25.85 3.00 -66.81
C GLN A 670 26.68 3.67 -65.72
N ALA A 671 26.11 3.99 -64.57
CA ALA A 671 26.82 4.46 -63.40
C ALA A 671 27.41 3.32 -62.55
N GLY A 672 27.22 2.07 -62.94
CA GLY A 672 27.66 0.90 -62.21
C GLY A 672 26.82 0.58 -60.99
N LEU A 673 25.61 1.14 -60.89
CA LEU A 673 24.69 0.95 -59.76
C LEU A 673 23.70 -0.19 -60.03
N LYS A 674 23.47 -1.01 -59.01
CA LYS A 674 22.53 -2.14 -59.03
C LYS A 674 21.55 -2.06 -57.86
N GLU A 675 20.40 -2.72 -58.02
CA GLU A 675 19.49 -2.90 -56.88
C GLU A 675 20.19 -3.64 -55.74
N GLY A 676 20.04 -3.11 -54.53
CA GLY A 676 20.70 -3.61 -53.34
C GLY A 676 22.04 -2.94 -53.00
N ASP A 677 22.63 -2.12 -53.89
CA ASP A 677 23.86 -1.39 -53.60
C ASP A 677 23.65 -0.28 -52.57
N THR A 678 24.62 -0.08 -51.71
CA THR A 678 24.68 1.00 -50.74
C THR A 678 25.48 2.17 -51.31
N ILE A 679 24.87 3.35 -51.33
CA ILE A 679 25.48 4.56 -51.90
C ILE A 679 25.28 5.77 -50.97
N GLN A 680 26.21 6.71 -51.02
CA GLN A 680 26.03 8.01 -50.36
C GLN A 680 25.19 8.93 -51.24
N VAL A 681 24.16 9.53 -50.65
CA VAL A 681 23.26 10.48 -51.30
C VAL A 681 23.00 11.66 -50.39
N LYS A 682 22.87 12.84 -50.98
CA LYS A 682 22.53 14.08 -50.28
C LYS A 682 21.04 14.38 -50.52
N LEU A 683 20.30 14.69 -49.44
CA LEU A 683 18.93 15.19 -49.59
C LEU A 683 18.96 16.64 -50.05
N VAL A 684 18.53 16.90 -51.30
CA VAL A 684 18.60 18.24 -51.89
C VAL A 684 17.32 19.02 -51.82
N ASP A 685 16.18 18.34 -51.79
CA ASP A 685 14.88 18.99 -51.73
C ASP A 685 13.79 18.03 -51.27
N ILE A 686 12.71 18.56 -50.65
CA ILE A 686 11.49 17.86 -50.32
C ILE A 686 10.36 18.55 -51.06
N ASP A 687 9.71 17.84 -51.99
CA ASP A 687 8.59 18.38 -52.76
C ASP A 687 7.44 18.80 -51.85
N ALA A 688 7.17 20.09 -51.76
CA ALA A 688 6.17 20.68 -50.85
C ALA A 688 4.72 20.21 -51.09
N LYS A 689 4.43 19.69 -52.33
CA LYS A 689 3.07 19.22 -52.66
C LYS A 689 2.88 17.73 -52.48
N THR A 690 3.92 16.94 -52.70
CA THR A 690 3.84 15.47 -52.68
C THR A 690 4.59 14.84 -51.51
N GLY A 691 5.36 15.62 -50.76
CA GLY A 691 6.21 15.13 -49.66
C GLY A 691 7.35 14.21 -50.09
N LYS A 692 7.65 14.12 -51.43
CA LYS A 692 8.65 13.21 -51.95
C LYS A 692 10.05 13.79 -51.78
N PHE A 693 10.99 12.95 -51.36
CA PHE A 693 12.39 13.29 -51.15
C PHE A 693 13.14 13.22 -52.48
N LYS A 694 13.93 14.27 -52.77
CA LYS A 694 14.82 14.33 -53.93
C LYS A 694 16.26 14.20 -53.47
N LEU A 695 16.92 13.18 -53.97
CA LEU A 695 18.29 12.85 -53.63
C LEU A 695 19.25 13.21 -54.76
N SER A 696 20.50 13.55 -54.41
CA SER A 696 21.59 13.74 -55.36
C SER A 696 22.86 13.05 -54.86
N ARG A 697 23.45 12.21 -55.70
CA ARG A 697 24.79 11.66 -55.53
C ARG A 697 25.83 12.57 -56.21
N LYS A 698 25.44 13.19 -57.30
CA LYS A 698 26.25 14.08 -58.13
C LYS A 698 26.95 15.17 -57.31
N VAL A 699 26.27 15.80 -56.36
CA VAL A 699 26.81 16.88 -55.52
C VAL A 699 27.92 16.40 -54.57
N LEU A 700 28.07 15.10 -54.36
CA LEU A 700 29.11 14.47 -53.53
C LEU A 700 30.33 14.05 -54.37
N LEU A 701 30.20 14.01 -55.72
CA LEU A 701 31.30 13.66 -56.63
C LEU A 701 32.10 14.91 -57.01
N PRO A 702 33.44 14.77 -57.23
CA PRO A 702 34.24 15.87 -57.65
C PRO A 702 33.74 16.40 -59.01
N LYS A 703 33.56 17.72 -59.10
CA LYS A 703 33.10 18.40 -60.32
C LYS A 703 34.18 18.32 -61.37
N PRO A 704 33.91 17.81 -62.62
CA PRO A 704 34.89 17.75 -63.68
C PRO A 704 35.35 19.16 -64.12
N GLU A 705 36.68 19.33 -64.41
CA GLU A 705 37.21 20.57 -64.89
C GLU A 705 36.58 20.95 -66.27
N GLY A 706 35.97 22.17 -66.36
CA GLY A 706 35.34 22.66 -67.57
C GLY A 706 33.83 22.45 -67.69
N TYR A 707 33.15 22.01 -66.62
CA TYR A 707 31.71 21.86 -66.63
C TYR A 707 31.01 23.21 -66.46
N GLU A 708 30.33 23.70 -67.52
CA GLU A 708 29.48 24.90 -67.50
C GLU A 708 28.05 24.50 -67.16
N GLU A 709 27.47 25.14 -66.14
CA GLU A 709 26.07 24.99 -65.81
C GLU A 709 25.16 25.58 -66.86
N ARG A 710 24.31 24.81 -67.49
CA ARG A 710 23.24 25.33 -68.36
C ARG A 710 22.31 26.19 -67.56
N PRO A 711 21.92 27.38 -68.04
CA PRO A 711 20.97 28.26 -67.43
C PRO A 711 19.58 27.49 -67.27
N PRO A 712 18.82 27.73 -66.18
CA PRO A 712 17.53 27.08 -65.98
C PRO A 712 16.59 27.41 -67.17
N ARG A 713 15.90 26.37 -67.65
CA ARG A 713 14.88 26.53 -68.68
C ARG A 713 13.78 27.47 -68.15
N PRO A 714 13.36 28.52 -68.93
CA PRO A 714 12.29 29.39 -68.50
C PRO A 714 10.98 28.60 -68.31
N GLU A 715 10.32 28.88 -67.24
CA GLU A 715 9.01 28.32 -66.92
C GLU A 715 8.05 28.57 -68.07
N ARG A 716 7.42 27.50 -68.57
CA ARG A 716 6.33 27.63 -69.53
C ARG A 716 5.13 28.29 -68.83
N GLY A 717 4.80 29.50 -69.34
CA GLY A 717 3.63 30.24 -68.89
C GLY A 717 2.29 29.45 -69.01
N PRO A 718 1.27 29.84 -68.27
CA PRO A 718 0.03 29.12 -68.23
C PRO A 718 -0.66 29.02 -69.60
N ARG A 719 -1.11 27.82 -69.93
CA ARG A 719 -1.89 27.53 -71.14
C ARG A 719 -3.23 28.27 -71.04
N PRO A 720 -3.72 28.97 -72.15
CA PRO A 720 -5.00 29.65 -72.13
C PRO A 720 -6.17 28.67 -72.06
N GLU A 721 -7.14 29.02 -71.26
CA GLU A 721 -8.41 28.35 -71.06
C GLU A 721 -9.17 28.23 -72.41
N ARG A 722 -9.56 27.03 -72.73
CA ARG A 722 -10.54 26.79 -73.81
C ARG A 722 -11.94 26.84 -73.23
N GLY A 723 -12.69 27.78 -73.79
CA GLY A 723 -14.04 28.12 -73.42
C GLY A 723 -15.07 27.01 -73.47
N ASP A 724 -15.95 27.25 -72.69
CA ASP A 724 -17.33 26.82 -72.46
C ASP A 724 -18.01 26.12 -73.68
N ARG A 725 -18.51 24.93 -73.48
CA ARG A 725 -19.65 24.38 -74.19
C ARG A 725 -20.58 23.68 -73.22
N GLY A 726 -21.77 24.22 -73.17
CA GLY A 726 -22.89 23.98 -72.32
C GLY A 726 -23.52 22.57 -72.38
N PRO A 727 -24.60 22.38 -71.67
CA PRO A 727 -25.02 21.10 -71.05
C PRO A 727 -25.79 20.21 -72.06
N ARG A 728 -25.63 18.88 -71.95
CA ARG A 728 -26.54 17.93 -72.55
C ARG A 728 -27.24 17.08 -71.50
N GLN A 729 -28.55 17.13 -71.64
CA GLN A 729 -29.62 16.54 -70.91
C GLN A 729 -29.49 14.97 -70.75
N ASP A 730 -29.83 14.54 -69.61
CA ASP A 730 -30.79 13.55 -69.18
C ASP A 730 -31.29 12.46 -70.13
N ARG A 731 -31.19 11.26 -69.70
CA ARG A 731 -32.04 10.06 -69.87
C ARG A 731 -31.42 8.96 -69.00
N GLY A 732 -32.02 8.58 -67.96
CA GLY A 732 -33.31 7.95 -67.76
C GLY A 732 -33.13 6.44 -67.73
N ASP A 733 -33.41 5.94 -66.63
CA ASP A 733 -34.16 4.71 -66.34
C ASP A 733 -33.45 3.37 -66.02
N ARG A 734 -33.81 2.94 -64.85
CA ARG A 734 -34.43 1.65 -64.44
C ARG A 734 -33.57 0.49 -63.91
N ASN A 735 -33.95 0.28 -62.66
CA ASN A 735 -34.38 -1.02 -62.09
C ASN A 735 -33.33 -2.07 -61.70
N ASN A 736 -33.32 -2.33 -60.50
CA ASN A 736 -34.19 -3.15 -59.63
C ASN A 736 -33.54 -4.46 -59.18
N ARG A 737 -33.75 -4.73 -57.92
CA ARG A 737 -33.87 -6.03 -57.20
C ARG A 737 -32.60 -6.73 -56.70
N ASN A 738 -32.59 -6.74 -55.47
CA ASN A 738 -33.02 -7.81 -54.52
C ASN A 738 -31.94 -8.79 -54.07
N ASP A 739 -31.94 -8.82 -52.76
CA ASP A 739 -31.97 -10.00 -51.90
C ASP A 739 -30.64 -10.70 -51.56
N ARG A 740 -30.25 -10.56 -50.46
CA ARG A 740 -30.33 -11.35 -49.21
C ARG A 740 -29.30 -10.90 -48.22
#